data_ee4abd860f4fbe050aa36443cb5411e5
#
_entry.id   ee4abd860f4fbe050aa36443cb5411e5
#
_cell.length_a   1.000
_cell.length_b   1.000
_cell.length_c   1.000
_cell.angle_alpha   90.00
_cell.angle_beta   90.00
_cell.angle_gamma   90.00
#
_symmetry.space_group_name_H-M   'P 1'
#
loop_
_entity.id
_entity.type
_entity.pdbx_description
1 polymer ?
#
loop_
_entity_poly.entity_id
_entity_poly.type
_entity_poly.pdbx_seq_one_letter_code
_entity_poly.pdbx_strand_id
1 'polypeptide(L)'
;TVQGEPTFVAEQKFISPVDEYIYGTGQFQDGYLNIRGLTRRMTQVNTQISIPFILSSKGYGLLWNNYGLTDFNPAEDYVKLIPGTENGEEITVDATSTSGNKKEVRRINLFTASLTVPETGNYSLLLDVGQRMARKYFLSIDGRNLIDVNNTWLPPTTSLIVKLEKGKHEIEVQGERNDKPLLYWRKVTDETIFRSPVAQTLDYTVFAGVGDEVIASYRELTGAAPLMPLWAIGYIHCRERYNTQEDLLENAREFRKRKLPIDMIVQDWQYWGKYGWNAMQFDEDRYPDPAAMVKELHDMNMRLMLSVWSKVSRKSTLGKQIEEKGYYISGTEWLDFFNPNAAAFYWKNFNEKLLKPYRIDAWWQDATVPENDDLKNRRVNKGQIPGEVYRNVYPLYVSKTIYEGLRRDDSKRRAMIFTRSGFSGMQRYAAATWSGDVGYDWEALRRQITGGLGQMASGLPWWTYDAGGFFRPRNQYTSPEYHEMFIRWVQAGTFFPLMRVHGYKSNTEPWRYGDKVEGIVAQYLDLRYRMLPYIYSQNAEIFFSGSTLMRPLVMDFSNDRKALEQNHQFMFGPSLLVAPVTKANVSKWNTYLPDYAAGWIDFWRGGKYQGGQSVDIDVDMEKIPLFVKAGSIIPFGPVKQYTSQEEGENESLEIRIYPGADASFMIYEDEGNNYNYEKGQFSTIELNWNDAKKELEIGKRKGVFPGMKGKRTFNIVLVSPQSGVGISTSS
;
A
#
# COMPACT_ATOMS: atom_id res chain seq x y z
N THR A 1 13.50 -32.54 6.92
CA THR A 1 12.27 -32.93 6.20
C THR A 1 11.05 -32.26 6.82
N VAL A 2 10.12 -31.83 5.99
CA VAL A 2 8.83 -31.27 6.40
C VAL A 2 7.72 -32.17 5.85
N GLN A 3 6.85 -32.68 6.70
CA GLN A 3 5.75 -33.58 6.31
C GLN A 3 6.21 -34.76 5.40
N GLY A 4 7.40 -35.29 5.67
CA GLY A 4 7.98 -36.40 4.89
C GLY A 4 8.73 -36.00 3.63
N GLU A 5 8.65 -34.75 3.19
CA GLU A 5 9.36 -34.25 2.02
C GLU A 5 10.78 -33.76 2.35
N PRO A 6 11.77 -34.00 1.52
CA PRO A 6 13.12 -33.47 1.70
C PRO A 6 13.12 -31.96 1.60
N THR A 7 13.59 -31.28 2.64
CA THR A 7 13.78 -29.82 2.65
C THR A 7 15.09 -29.49 3.32
N PHE A 8 15.57 -28.28 3.09
CA PHE A 8 16.83 -27.77 3.60
C PHE A 8 16.60 -26.42 4.29
N VAL A 9 17.53 -26.00 5.13
CA VAL A 9 17.70 -24.61 5.50
C VAL A 9 18.57 -23.98 4.43
N ALA A 10 18.04 -23.00 3.70
CA ALA A 10 18.81 -22.22 2.74
C ALA A 10 19.22 -20.89 3.40
N GLU A 11 20.51 -20.59 3.38
CA GLU A 11 21.05 -19.35 3.93
C GLU A 11 22.13 -18.78 3.03
N GLN A 12 22.11 -17.46 2.82
CA GLN A 12 23.18 -16.73 2.15
C GLN A 12 23.50 -15.46 2.91
N LYS A 13 24.77 -15.19 3.09
CA LYS A 13 25.33 -13.98 3.73
C LYS A 13 26.00 -13.11 2.68
N PHE A 14 25.76 -11.83 2.77
CA PHE A 14 26.35 -10.81 1.92
C PHE A 14 27.06 -9.79 2.80
N ILE A 15 28.17 -9.24 2.33
CA ILE A 15 28.85 -8.13 3.00
C ILE A 15 27.98 -6.88 2.84
N SER A 16 27.74 -6.18 3.94
CA SER A 16 26.94 -4.96 3.99
C SER A 16 27.67 -3.91 4.80
N PRO A 17 28.43 -3.01 4.15
CA PRO A 17 29.23 -2.02 4.85
C PRO A 17 28.36 -1.04 5.66
N VAL A 18 28.97 -0.42 6.69
CA VAL A 18 28.26 0.42 7.66
C VAL A 18 27.56 1.64 7.04
N ASP A 19 28.03 2.11 5.89
CA ASP A 19 27.48 3.24 5.14
C ASP A 19 26.43 2.83 4.10
N GLU A 20 26.05 1.56 4.05
CA GLU A 20 24.97 1.07 3.20
C GLU A 20 23.61 1.30 3.83
N TYR A 21 22.65 1.71 3.01
CA TYR A 21 21.24 1.77 3.35
C TYR A 21 20.50 0.70 2.54
N ILE A 22 19.66 -0.07 3.21
CA ILE A 22 18.89 -1.16 2.60
C ILE A 22 17.41 -0.90 2.82
N TYR A 23 16.64 -1.03 1.75
CA TYR A 23 15.19 -0.82 1.71
C TYR A 23 14.51 -2.06 1.16
N GLY A 24 13.23 -2.25 1.47
CA GLY A 24 12.45 -3.34 0.89
C GLY A 24 11.90 -4.32 1.91
N THR A 25 11.90 -5.59 1.57
CA THR A 25 11.25 -6.72 2.24
C THR A 25 9.71 -6.60 2.36
N GLY A 26 9.11 -5.66 1.65
CA GLY A 26 7.66 -5.41 1.65
C GLY A 26 7.23 -4.35 2.66
N GLN A 27 6.01 -4.51 3.17
CA GLN A 27 5.38 -3.59 4.10
C GLN A 27 5.39 -4.17 5.51
N PHE A 28 6.00 -3.46 6.47
CA PHE A 28 6.09 -3.84 7.88
C PHE A 28 5.57 -2.73 8.78
N GLN A 29 5.21 -3.08 10.02
CA GLN A 29 4.67 -2.16 11.02
C GLN A 29 5.70 -1.75 12.09
N ASP A 30 6.98 -2.01 11.86
CA ASP A 30 8.06 -1.70 12.82
C ASP A 30 8.61 -0.27 12.71
N GLY A 31 8.21 0.48 11.67
CA GLY A 31 8.62 1.88 11.49
C GLY A 31 10.01 2.08 10.88
N TYR A 32 10.67 1.03 10.40
CA TYR A 32 11.97 1.11 9.75
C TYR A 32 11.87 1.18 8.24
N LEU A 33 12.44 2.21 7.64
CA LEU A 33 12.63 2.31 6.18
C LEU A 33 14.00 1.75 5.78
N ASN A 34 15.10 2.22 6.42
CA ASN A 34 16.39 1.56 6.31
C ASN A 34 16.41 0.34 7.22
N ILE A 35 16.51 -0.84 6.64
CA ILE A 35 16.46 -2.13 7.34
C ILE A 35 17.80 -2.81 7.48
N ARG A 36 18.92 -2.12 7.17
CA ARG A 36 20.26 -2.69 7.35
C ARG A 36 20.45 -3.15 8.79
N GLY A 37 20.84 -4.39 8.97
CA GLY A 37 21.07 -5.00 10.27
C GLY A 37 19.82 -5.36 11.08
N LEU A 38 18.62 -4.98 10.63
CA LEU A 38 17.36 -5.26 11.31
C LEU A 38 16.94 -6.72 11.08
N THR A 39 16.58 -7.41 12.15
CA THR A 39 16.01 -8.76 12.07
C THR A 39 14.53 -8.67 11.76
N ARG A 40 14.07 -9.33 10.68
CA ARG A 40 12.66 -9.46 10.33
C ARG A 40 12.30 -10.90 10.05
N ARG A 41 11.14 -11.34 10.52
CA ARG A 41 10.51 -12.59 10.10
C ARG A 41 9.47 -12.28 9.05
N MET A 42 9.70 -12.79 7.84
CA MET A 42 8.90 -12.47 6.65
C MET A 42 7.82 -13.53 6.46
N THR A 43 6.62 -13.21 6.88
CA THR A 43 5.41 -14.00 6.68
C THR A 43 4.22 -13.10 6.34
N GLN A 44 3.25 -13.62 5.60
CA GLN A 44 2.05 -12.88 5.21
C GLN A 44 1.03 -12.92 6.35
N VAL A 45 0.66 -11.75 6.86
CA VAL A 45 -0.42 -11.59 7.85
C VAL A 45 -1.12 -10.26 7.66
N ASN A 46 -2.25 -10.03 8.33
CA ASN A 46 -2.89 -8.72 8.31
C ASN A 46 -1.91 -7.64 8.78
N THR A 47 -1.87 -6.50 8.09
CA THR A 47 -0.96 -5.36 8.29
C THR A 47 0.51 -5.58 7.90
N GLN A 48 0.89 -6.78 7.47
CA GLN A 48 2.26 -7.08 6.99
C GLN A 48 2.23 -7.78 5.63
N ILE A 49 3.02 -7.27 4.70
CA ILE A 49 3.24 -7.86 3.38
C ILE A 49 4.73 -8.21 3.27
N SER A 50 5.02 -9.48 3.01
CA SER A 50 6.40 -9.98 2.95
C SER A 50 6.80 -10.25 1.51
N ILE A 51 7.79 -9.49 1.03
CA ILE A 51 8.34 -9.60 -0.32
C ILE A 51 9.86 -9.76 -0.20
N PRO A 52 10.43 -10.91 -0.58
CA PRO A 52 11.84 -11.19 -0.38
C PRO A 52 12.72 -10.48 -1.42
N PHE A 53 12.61 -9.15 -1.46
CA PHE A 53 13.38 -8.28 -2.35
C PHE A 53 13.88 -7.07 -1.58
N ILE A 54 15.14 -6.71 -1.81
CA ILE A 54 15.75 -5.50 -1.26
C ILE A 54 16.35 -4.62 -2.34
N LEU A 55 16.38 -3.32 -2.06
CA LEU A 55 17.04 -2.28 -2.84
C LEU A 55 18.14 -1.63 -1.98
N SER A 56 19.36 -1.58 -2.49
CA SER A 56 20.52 -1.00 -1.79
C SER A 56 20.90 0.36 -2.33
N SER A 57 21.33 1.26 -1.44
CA SER A 57 21.97 2.53 -1.79
C SER A 57 23.31 2.37 -2.50
N LYS A 58 23.88 1.18 -2.51
CA LYS A 58 25.17 0.85 -3.16
C LYS A 58 25.03 0.45 -4.63
N GLY A 59 23.84 0.61 -5.23
CA GLY A 59 23.62 0.37 -6.65
C GLY A 59 23.34 -1.08 -7.01
N TYR A 60 22.53 -1.75 -6.20
CA TYR A 60 22.02 -3.08 -6.53
C TYR A 60 20.65 -3.34 -5.89
N GLY A 61 19.95 -4.34 -6.41
CA GLY A 61 18.82 -4.99 -5.77
C GLY A 61 19.08 -6.50 -5.68
N LEU A 62 18.36 -7.16 -4.78
CA LEU A 62 18.50 -8.60 -4.58
C LEU A 62 17.12 -9.22 -4.36
N LEU A 63 16.78 -10.20 -5.19
CA LEU A 63 15.62 -11.06 -5.04
C LEU A 63 16.05 -12.39 -4.41
N TRP A 64 15.49 -12.73 -3.27
CA TRP A 64 15.58 -14.02 -2.62
C TRP A 64 14.37 -14.88 -3.03
N ASN A 65 14.58 -15.82 -3.96
CA ASN A 65 13.48 -16.57 -4.58
C ASN A 65 13.09 -17.79 -3.75
N ASN A 66 12.40 -17.56 -2.63
CA ASN A 66 11.83 -18.61 -1.80
C ASN A 66 10.38 -18.26 -1.43
N TYR A 67 9.45 -19.21 -1.58
CA TYR A 67 8.01 -19.01 -1.39
C TYR A 67 7.53 -19.26 0.03
N GLY A 68 8.35 -19.85 0.87
CA GLY A 68 8.10 -20.11 2.29
C GLY A 68 8.45 -18.91 3.18
N LEU A 69 8.43 -19.16 4.48
CA LEU A 69 8.92 -18.21 5.47
C LEU A 69 10.39 -17.88 5.19
N THR A 70 10.75 -16.61 5.31
CA THR A 70 12.12 -16.14 5.21
C THR A 70 12.44 -15.27 6.41
N ASP A 71 13.58 -15.50 7.05
CA ASP A 71 14.14 -14.62 8.05
C ASP A 71 15.22 -13.72 7.41
N PHE A 72 15.08 -12.43 7.61
CA PHE A 72 16.05 -11.41 7.21
C PHE A 72 16.89 -11.04 8.43
N ASN A 73 18.22 -11.14 8.32
CA ASN A 73 19.17 -11.00 9.43
C ASN A 73 18.75 -11.80 10.67
N PRO A 74 18.60 -13.13 10.57
CA PRO A 74 18.08 -13.95 11.65
C PRO A 74 18.98 -13.92 12.89
N ALA A 75 18.35 -13.92 14.08
CA ALA A 75 19.00 -14.08 15.36
C ALA A 75 18.93 -15.54 15.83
N GLU A 76 20.02 -16.05 16.36
CA GLU A 76 20.08 -17.40 16.94
C GLU A 76 19.72 -17.40 18.43
N ASP A 77 20.15 -16.36 19.14
CA ASP A 77 19.97 -16.23 20.57
C ASP A 77 18.63 -15.60 20.92
N TYR A 78 18.03 -16.06 22.00
CA TYR A 78 16.81 -15.48 22.53
C TYR A 78 16.73 -15.61 24.05
N VAL A 79 15.94 -14.72 24.65
CA VAL A 79 15.49 -14.84 26.03
C VAL A 79 13.99 -15.12 26.07
N LYS A 80 13.60 -16.06 26.94
CA LYS A 80 12.20 -16.36 27.18
C LYS A 80 11.69 -15.46 28.30
N LEU A 81 10.63 -14.74 28.06
CA LEU A 81 9.98 -13.93 29.07
C LEU A 81 8.98 -14.77 29.86
N ILE A 82 8.97 -14.59 31.17
CA ILE A 82 8.09 -15.28 32.08
C ILE A 82 7.04 -14.33 32.64
N PRO A 83 5.80 -14.81 32.93
CA PRO A 83 4.77 -13.99 33.56
C PRO A 83 5.24 -13.38 34.87
N GLY A 84 5.03 -12.06 35.04
CA GLY A 84 5.21 -11.38 36.33
C GLY A 84 4.12 -11.77 37.35
N THR A 85 4.30 -11.31 38.57
CA THR A 85 3.38 -11.61 39.69
C THR A 85 2.14 -10.72 39.75
N GLU A 86 2.09 -9.64 38.94
CA GLU A 86 0.98 -8.72 38.91
C GLU A 86 -0.18 -9.26 38.05
N ASN A 87 -1.41 -9.12 38.57
CA ASN A 87 -2.61 -9.44 37.82
C ASN A 87 -2.86 -8.36 36.76
N GLY A 88 -2.98 -8.77 35.50
CA GLY A 88 -3.22 -7.87 34.41
C GLY A 88 -4.63 -7.27 34.43
N GLU A 89 -4.75 -6.09 33.83
CA GLU A 89 -6.01 -5.41 33.61
C GLU A 89 -6.86 -6.14 32.57
N GLU A 90 -8.17 -6.25 32.82
CA GLU A 90 -9.12 -6.77 31.84
C GLU A 90 -9.64 -5.62 30.97
N ILE A 91 -9.47 -5.76 29.66
CA ILE A 91 -9.98 -4.83 28.68
C ILE A 91 -10.95 -5.51 27.71
N THR A 92 -12.00 -4.81 27.32
CA THR A 92 -12.91 -5.29 26.28
C THR A 92 -12.56 -4.59 24.97
N VAL A 93 -12.24 -5.38 23.95
CA VAL A 93 -11.89 -4.91 22.62
C VAL A 93 -12.86 -5.41 21.57
N ASP A 94 -13.12 -4.58 20.56
CA ASP A 94 -13.81 -5.03 19.36
C ASP A 94 -12.81 -5.76 18.47
N ALA A 95 -13.09 -7.01 18.13
CA ALA A 95 -12.27 -7.82 17.25
C ALA A 95 -13.01 -8.15 15.96
N THR A 96 -12.38 -7.89 14.82
CA THR A 96 -12.80 -8.39 13.52
C THR A 96 -12.10 -9.71 13.24
N SER A 97 -12.80 -10.66 12.68
CA SER A 97 -12.21 -11.92 12.25
C SER A 97 -12.93 -12.42 11.00
N THR A 98 -12.36 -13.40 10.35
CA THR A 98 -13.01 -14.08 9.22
C THR A 98 -14.33 -14.76 9.58
N SER A 99 -14.65 -14.87 10.87
CA SER A 99 -15.94 -15.37 11.38
C SER A 99 -16.92 -14.26 11.78
N GLY A 100 -16.54 -13.00 11.63
CA GLY A 100 -17.37 -11.83 11.94
C GLY A 100 -16.81 -10.96 13.05
N ASN A 101 -17.56 -9.92 13.41
CA ASN A 101 -17.20 -8.97 14.46
C ASN A 101 -17.67 -9.49 15.81
N LYS A 102 -16.81 -9.47 16.81
CA LYS A 102 -17.11 -9.89 18.19
C LYS A 102 -16.44 -8.98 19.19
N LYS A 103 -16.97 -8.95 20.41
CA LYS A 103 -16.30 -8.37 21.55
C LYS A 103 -15.50 -9.48 22.26
N GLU A 104 -14.26 -9.17 22.57
CA GLU A 104 -13.37 -10.05 23.31
C GLU A 104 -12.91 -9.36 24.59
N VAL A 105 -12.95 -10.10 25.71
CA VAL A 105 -12.33 -9.67 26.95
C VAL A 105 -10.90 -10.22 26.96
N ARG A 106 -9.93 -9.32 27.12
CA ARG A 106 -8.51 -9.64 27.16
C ARG A 106 -7.91 -9.19 28.46
N ARG A 107 -6.98 -9.99 28.97
CA ARG A 107 -6.20 -9.64 30.15
C ARG A 107 -4.78 -9.35 29.73
N ILE A 108 -4.31 -8.13 30.02
CA ILE A 108 -2.94 -7.70 29.77
C ILE A 108 -2.08 -8.17 30.96
N ASN A 109 -1.06 -8.94 30.66
CA ASN A 109 -0.07 -9.41 31.64
C ASN A 109 1.30 -8.79 31.37
N LEU A 110 2.07 -8.63 32.43
CA LEU A 110 3.46 -8.26 32.37
C LEU A 110 4.33 -9.52 32.30
N PHE A 111 5.25 -9.55 31.36
CA PHE A 111 6.27 -10.60 31.21
C PHE A 111 7.65 -9.97 31.38
N THR A 112 8.55 -10.67 32.07
CA THR A 112 9.89 -10.16 32.38
C THR A 112 10.98 -11.15 32.01
N ALA A 113 12.16 -10.63 31.69
CA ALA A 113 13.40 -11.39 31.50
C ALA A 113 14.60 -10.50 31.72
N SER A 114 15.77 -11.12 31.86
CA SER A 114 17.04 -10.43 31.81
C SER A 114 17.80 -10.83 30.55
N LEU A 115 18.30 -9.86 29.83
CA LEU A 115 19.20 -10.01 28.68
C LEU A 115 20.60 -9.61 29.06
N THR A 116 21.59 -10.48 28.85
CA THR A 116 23.00 -10.12 29.06
C THR A 116 23.70 -10.06 27.71
N VAL A 117 24.23 -8.87 27.37
CA VAL A 117 24.98 -8.66 26.13
C VAL A 117 26.50 -8.64 26.42
N PRO A 118 27.31 -9.28 25.57
CA PRO A 118 28.76 -9.47 25.84
C PRO A 118 29.58 -8.22 25.64
N GLU A 119 29.12 -7.24 24.90
CA GLU A 119 29.81 -6.01 24.58
C GLU A 119 28.86 -4.85 24.27
N THR A 120 29.31 -3.63 24.40
CA THR A 120 28.57 -2.43 24.02
C THR A 120 28.42 -2.35 22.51
N GLY A 121 27.22 -2.06 22.02
CA GLY A 121 26.98 -1.92 20.58
C GLY A 121 25.49 -1.81 20.22
N ASN A 122 25.23 -1.79 18.93
CA ASN A 122 23.86 -1.85 18.40
C ASN A 122 23.40 -3.31 18.29
N TYR A 123 22.22 -3.55 18.81
CA TYR A 123 21.59 -4.87 18.78
C TYR A 123 20.26 -4.80 18.04
N SER A 124 20.05 -5.77 17.18
CA SER A 124 18.73 -6.00 16.56
C SER A 124 17.95 -6.97 17.43
N LEU A 125 16.75 -6.58 17.79
CA LEU A 125 15.81 -7.35 18.60
C LEU A 125 14.59 -7.70 17.78
N LEU A 126 14.10 -8.93 17.91
CA LEU A 126 12.82 -9.37 17.36
C LEU A 126 11.97 -9.88 18.53
N LEU A 127 10.89 -9.18 18.83
CA LEU A 127 9.89 -9.63 19.77
C LEU A 127 8.91 -10.55 19.06
N ASP A 128 8.83 -11.81 19.49
CA ASP A 128 7.82 -12.78 19.08
C ASP A 128 6.88 -12.99 20.26
N VAL A 129 5.60 -12.61 20.11
CA VAL A 129 4.62 -12.71 21.22
C VAL A 129 4.14 -14.13 21.47
N GLY A 130 4.53 -15.12 20.64
CA GLY A 130 4.14 -16.52 20.79
C GLY A 130 2.70 -16.81 20.40
N GLN A 131 2.05 -15.90 19.72
CA GLN A 131 0.71 -16.03 19.13
C GLN A 131 0.79 -15.96 17.59
N ARG A 132 -0.26 -16.41 16.92
CA ARG A 132 -0.37 -16.26 15.46
C ARG A 132 -0.55 -14.81 15.03
N MET A 133 -1.21 -14.01 15.87
CA MET A 133 -1.43 -12.59 15.72
C MET A 133 -1.25 -11.90 17.07
N ALA A 134 -0.58 -10.76 17.07
CA ALA A 134 -0.48 -9.88 18.23
C ALA A 134 -1.65 -8.90 18.30
N ARG A 135 -1.84 -8.32 19.50
CA ARG A 135 -2.80 -7.25 19.76
C ARG A 135 -2.14 -6.01 20.34
N LYS A 136 -0.98 -6.21 20.90
CA LYS A 136 -0.16 -5.18 21.50
C LYS A 136 1.30 -5.54 21.36
N TYR A 137 2.11 -4.55 21.04
CA TYR A 137 3.54 -4.58 21.29
C TYR A 137 3.86 -3.56 22.38
N PHE A 138 4.36 -4.02 23.47
CA PHE A 138 4.99 -3.19 24.47
C PHE A 138 6.32 -3.81 24.84
N LEU A 139 7.40 -3.06 24.72
CA LEU A 139 8.74 -3.47 25.08
C LEU A 139 9.43 -2.33 25.81
N SER A 140 9.85 -2.59 27.03
CA SER A 140 10.71 -1.71 27.83
C SER A 140 12.03 -2.40 28.14
N ILE A 141 13.12 -1.67 28.08
CA ILE A 141 14.47 -2.11 28.48
C ILE A 141 15.01 -1.11 29.49
N ASP A 142 15.39 -1.62 30.67
CA ASP A 142 15.88 -0.80 31.79
C ASP A 142 14.96 0.37 32.12
N GLY A 143 13.66 0.14 32.11
CA GLY A 143 12.63 1.12 32.38
C GLY A 143 12.38 2.13 31.25
N ARG A 144 13.09 2.03 30.11
CA ARG A 144 12.85 2.85 28.91
C ARG A 144 11.83 2.16 28.02
N ASN A 145 10.72 2.81 27.78
CA ASN A 145 9.71 2.33 26.80
C ASN A 145 10.25 2.54 25.38
N LEU A 146 10.41 1.46 24.62
CA LEU A 146 10.97 1.45 23.27
C LEU A 146 9.91 1.15 22.20
N ILE A 147 8.91 0.35 22.54
CA ILE A 147 7.78 0.03 21.65
C ILE A 147 6.50 0.09 22.49
N ASP A 148 5.50 0.83 22.00
CA ASP A 148 4.15 0.84 22.56
C ASP A 148 3.13 1.01 21.43
N VAL A 149 2.61 -0.09 20.94
CA VAL A 149 1.67 -0.14 19.81
C VAL A 149 0.50 -1.04 20.13
N ASN A 150 -0.70 -0.48 20.04
CA ASN A 150 -1.95 -1.22 20.18
C ASN A 150 -2.69 -1.23 18.84
N ASN A 151 -3.13 -2.40 18.43
CA ASN A 151 -4.06 -2.54 17.32
C ASN A 151 -4.79 -3.88 17.44
N THR A 152 -5.96 -4.01 16.86
CA THR A 152 -6.70 -5.29 16.86
C THR A 152 -5.95 -6.37 16.09
N TRP A 153 -5.27 -5.98 15.00
CA TRP A 153 -4.46 -6.86 14.17
C TRP A 153 -3.01 -6.37 14.13
N LEU A 154 -2.11 -7.16 14.67
CA LEU A 154 -0.67 -6.95 14.53
C LEU A 154 -0.02 -8.27 14.11
N PRO A 155 1.07 -8.23 13.35
CA PRO A 155 1.86 -9.42 13.07
C PRO A 155 2.32 -10.11 14.37
N PRO A 156 2.69 -11.39 14.34
CA PRO A 156 3.17 -12.09 15.55
C PRO A 156 4.52 -11.56 16.03
N THR A 157 5.25 -10.86 15.17
CA THR A 157 6.58 -10.35 15.49
C THR A 157 6.71 -8.87 15.15
N THR A 158 7.55 -8.17 15.91
CA THR A 158 8.02 -6.81 15.61
C THR A 158 9.51 -6.69 15.92
N SER A 159 10.15 -5.68 15.35
CA SER A 159 11.60 -5.54 15.38
C SER A 159 12.03 -4.15 15.84
N LEU A 160 13.24 -4.09 16.41
CA LEU A 160 13.87 -2.81 16.70
C LEU A 160 15.41 -2.97 16.74
N ILE A 161 16.11 -1.86 16.48
CA ILE A 161 17.56 -1.73 16.75
C ILE A 161 17.74 -0.79 17.93
N VAL A 162 18.52 -1.22 18.92
CA VAL A 162 18.79 -0.44 20.12
C VAL A 162 20.28 -0.54 20.49
N LYS A 163 20.85 0.57 20.97
CA LYS A 163 22.18 0.56 21.56
C LYS A 163 22.10 0.07 23.00
N LEU A 164 22.83 -0.99 23.31
CA LEU A 164 22.96 -1.57 24.65
C LEU A 164 24.43 -1.52 25.11
N GLU A 165 24.62 -1.20 26.39
CA GLU A 165 25.94 -1.27 27.02
C GLU A 165 26.22 -2.73 27.41
N LYS A 166 27.52 -3.09 27.47
CA LYS A 166 27.91 -4.42 27.95
C LYS A 166 27.33 -4.69 29.35
N GLY A 167 26.68 -5.81 29.53
CA GLY A 167 26.14 -6.23 30.82
C GLY A 167 24.70 -6.72 30.76
N LYS A 168 24.07 -6.69 31.92
CA LYS A 168 22.70 -7.18 32.13
C LYS A 168 21.70 -6.07 31.94
N HIS A 169 20.62 -6.37 31.22
CA HIS A 169 19.49 -5.47 30.97
C HIS A 169 18.19 -6.13 31.39
N GLU A 170 17.33 -5.37 32.03
CA GLU A 170 15.99 -5.85 32.43
C GLU A 170 14.98 -5.57 31.32
N ILE A 171 14.27 -6.62 30.94
CA ILE A 171 13.29 -6.59 29.83
C ILE A 171 11.90 -6.75 30.38
N GLU A 172 10.98 -5.87 29.96
CA GLU A 172 9.56 -5.96 30.25
C GLU A 172 8.76 -5.94 28.95
N VAL A 173 7.80 -6.86 28.82
CA VAL A 173 6.87 -6.96 27.70
C VAL A 173 5.46 -7.07 28.26
N GLN A 174 4.52 -6.31 27.72
CA GLN A 174 3.10 -6.51 27.97
C GLN A 174 2.49 -7.37 26.87
N GLY A 175 1.65 -8.29 27.26
CA GLY A 175 0.97 -9.19 26.34
C GLY A 175 -0.32 -9.76 26.94
N GLU A 176 -0.98 -10.63 26.21
CA GLU A 176 -2.17 -11.35 26.67
C GLU A 176 -1.79 -12.54 27.56
N ARG A 177 -2.74 -13.02 28.37
CA ARG A 177 -2.51 -14.10 29.33
C ARG A 177 -1.88 -15.36 28.73
N ASN A 178 -2.22 -15.67 27.50
CA ASN A 178 -1.77 -16.87 26.81
C ASN A 178 -0.51 -16.67 25.95
N ASP A 179 0.04 -15.48 25.94
CA ASP A 179 1.27 -15.20 25.21
C ASP A 179 2.44 -15.97 25.80
N LYS A 180 3.37 -16.28 24.94
CA LYS A 180 4.66 -16.92 25.31
C LYS A 180 5.79 -16.14 24.65
N PRO A 181 6.01 -14.90 25.07
CA PRO A 181 6.91 -14.01 24.36
C PRO A 181 8.35 -14.50 24.45
N LEU A 182 9.01 -14.42 23.28
CA LEU A 182 10.45 -14.61 23.10
C LEU A 182 11.04 -13.32 22.57
N LEU A 183 12.18 -12.92 23.09
CA LEU A 183 12.95 -11.83 22.55
C LEU A 183 14.23 -12.39 21.92
N TYR A 184 14.23 -12.48 20.59
CA TYR A 184 15.42 -12.82 19.82
C TYR A 184 16.34 -11.62 19.73
N TRP A 185 17.64 -11.85 19.76
CA TRP A 185 18.61 -10.78 19.71
C TRP A 185 19.88 -11.18 18.98
N ARG A 186 20.49 -10.21 18.30
CA ARG A 186 21.82 -10.33 17.71
C ARG A 186 22.51 -8.97 17.69
N LYS A 187 23.83 -8.97 17.77
CA LYS A 187 24.61 -7.77 17.49
C LYS A 187 24.47 -7.41 16.01
N VAL A 188 24.31 -6.12 15.69
CA VAL A 188 24.36 -5.63 14.32
C VAL A 188 25.79 -5.78 13.80
N THR A 189 25.94 -6.40 12.64
CA THR A 189 27.21 -6.68 11.97
C THR A 189 27.21 -6.10 10.55
N ASP A 190 28.35 -6.15 9.87
CA ASP A 190 28.49 -5.74 8.47
C ASP A 190 28.06 -6.86 7.50
N GLU A 191 26.95 -7.52 7.83
CA GLU A 191 26.35 -8.58 7.03
C GLU A 191 24.86 -8.34 6.80
N THR A 192 24.38 -8.73 5.62
CA THR A 192 22.97 -8.92 5.31
C THR A 192 22.74 -10.39 5.04
N ILE A 193 21.76 -11.00 5.71
CA ILE A 193 21.54 -12.44 5.69
C ILE A 193 20.10 -12.71 5.31
N PHE A 194 19.90 -13.61 4.35
CA PHE A 194 18.62 -14.25 4.08
C PHE A 194 18.68 -15.71 4.49
N ARG A 195 17.69 -16.16 5.24
CA ARG A 195 17.53 -17.56 5.64
C ARG A 195 16.09 -18.01 5.46
N SER A 196 15.90 -19.11 4.74
CA SER A 196 14.62 -19.80 4.67
C SER A 196 14.75 -21.14 5.40
N PRO A 197 14.00 -21.34 6.52
CA PRO A 197 14.09 -22.58 7.30
C PRO A 197 13.56 -23.80 6.55
N VAL A 198 12.69 -23.56 5.56
CA VAL A 198 12.10 -24.62 4.71
C VAL A 198 12.33 -24.22 3.24
N ALA A 199 13.28 -24.83 2.61
CA ALA A 199 13.65 -24.57 1.22
C ALA A 199 13.91 -25.85 0.45
N GLN A 200 13.68 -25.83 -0.85
CA GLN A 200 14.03 -26.89 -1.78
C GLN A 200 15.28 -26.54 -2.59
N THR A 201 15.58 -25.26 -2.73
CA THR A 201 16.73 -24.71 -3.44
C THR A 201 17.32 -23.51 -2.71
N LEU A 202 18.57 -23.18 -3.01
CA LEU A 202 19.16 -21.89 -2.75
C LEU A 202 19.12 -21.09 -4.05
N ASP A 203 18.27 -20.10 -4.11
CA ASP A 203 18.01 -19.32 -5.32
C ASP A 203 17.91 -17.82 -5.00
N TYR A 204 18.76 -17.03 -5.63
CA TYR A 204 18.70 -15.57 -5.56
C TYR A 204 19.23 -14.92 -6.83
N THR A 205 18.75 -13.70 -7.09
CA THR A 205 19.18 -12.89 -8.24
C THR A 205 19.62 -11.53 -7.78
N VAL A 206 20.76 -11.08 -8.28
CA VAL A 206 21.27 -9.72 -8.05
C VAL A 206 21.07 -8.88 -9.29
N PHE A 207 20.53 -7.69 -9.11
CA PHE A 207 20.30 -6.69 -10.16
C PHE A 207 21.25 -5.53 -9.93
N ALA A 208 22.11 -5.22 -10.90
CA ALA A 208 23.01 -4.08 -10.84
C ALA A 208 22.32 -2.81 -11.36
N GLY A 209 22.55 -1.67 -10.71
CA GLY A 209 21.98 -0.38 -11.09
C GLY A 209 21.47 0.39 -9.89
N VAL A 210 20.84 1.54 -10.15
CA VAL A 210 20.23 2.40 -9.14
C VAL A 210 18.75 2.59 -9.40
N GLY A 211 17.96 2.70 -8.36
CA GLY A 211 16.55 3.08 -8.42
C GLY A 211 15.75 2.35 -9.50
N ASP A 212 15.35 3.08 -10.52
CA ASP A 212 14.50 2.57 -11.61
C ASP A 212 15.17 1.48 -12.43
N GLU A 213 16.49 1.49 -12.60
CA GLU A 213 17.21 0.44 -13.37
C GLU A 213 17.06 -0.92 -12.69
N VAL A 214 17.19 -0.96 -11.38
CA VAL A 214 17.01 -2.18 -10.57
C VAL A 214 15.56 -2.65 -10.66
N ILE A 215 14.60 -1.76 -10.45
CA ILE A 215 13.17 -2.10 -10.47
C ILE A 215 12.73 -2.54 -11.86
N ALA A 216 13.19 -1.88 -12.92
CA ALA A 216 12.90 -2.29 -14.30
C ALA A 216 13.43 -3.69 -14.60
N SER A 217 14.67 -3.99 -14.25
CA SER A 217 15.28 -5.32 -14.44
C SER A 217 14.57 -6.39 -13.61
N TYR A 218 14.17 -6.06 -12.38
CA TYR A 218 13.36 -6.94 -11.53
C TYR A 218 12.00 -7.26 -12.16
N ARG A 219 11.30 -6.25 -12.71
CA ARG A 219 10.00 -6.45 -13.37
C ARG A 219 10.14 -7.15 -14.73
N GLU A 220 11.24 -6.96 -15.42
CA GLU A 220 11.54 -7.74 -16.63
C GLU A 220 11.63 -9.25 -16.31
N LEU A 221 12.31 -9.60 -15.23
CA LEU A 221 12.42 -10.98 -14.77
C LEU A 221 11.10 -11.55 -14.21
N THR A 222 10.39 -10.78 -13.41
CA THR A 222 9.21 -11.25 -12.64
C THR A 222 7.86 -10.92 -13.28
N GLY A 223 7.86 -10.16 -14.35
CA GLY A 223 6.69 -9.77 -15.13
C GLY A 223 6.41 -8.26 -15.07
N ALA A 224 6.13 -7.69 -16.24
CA ALA A 224 5.77 -6.27 -16.36
C ALA A 224 4.43 -5.97 -15.70
N ALA A 225 4.32 -4.81 -15.07
CA ALA A 225 3.07 -4.31 -14.54
C ALA A 225 2.19 -3.81 -15.70
N PRO A 226 0.92 -4.24 -15.83
CA PRO A 226 0.01 -3.66 -16.82
C PRO A 226 -0.38 -2.23 -16.43
N LEU A 227 -0.95 -1.51 -17.36
CA LEU A 227 -1.46 -0.16 -17.10
C LEU A 227 -2.77 -0.25 -16.32
N MET A 228 -2.83 0.41 -15.16
CA MET A 228 -4.08 0.50 -14.40
C MET A 228 -5.16 1.23 -15.19
N PRO A 229 -6.45 0.91 -15.02
CA PRO A 229 -7.49 1.72 -15.58
C PRO A 229 -7.43 3.14 -15.04
N LEU A 230 -7.76 4.12 -15.88
CA LEU A 230 -7.70 5.54 -15.51
C LEU A 230 -8.55 5.84 -14.26
N TRP A 231 -9.73 5.23 -14.15
CA TRP A 231 -10.61 5.41 -13.00
C TRP A 231 -10.03 4.86 -11.68
N ALA A 232 -9.09 3.93 -11.73
CA ALA A 232 -8.44 3.40 -10.53
C ALA A 232 -7.53 4.41 -9.82
N ILE A 233 -6.99 5.38 -10.56
CA ILE A 233 -6.12 6.43 -10.01
C ILE A 233 -6.86 7.70 -9.57
N GLY A 234 -8.18 7.74 -9.72
CA GLY A 234 -9.06 8.70 -9.10
C GLY A 234 -9.25 8.43 -7.60
N TYR A 235 -10.37 8.88 -7.06
CA TYR A 235 -10.69 8.68 -5.65
C TYR A 235 -11.55 7.43 -5.44
N ILE A 236 -11.16 6.62 -4.45
CA ILE A 236 -11.83 5.40 -4.01
C ILE A 236 -12.41 5.64 -2.64
N HIS A 237 -13.74 5.58 -2.52
CA HIS A 237 -14.41 5.74 -1.24
C HIS A 237 -14.94 4.41 -0.71
N CYS A 238 -14.63 4.11 0.54
CA CYS A 238 -15.05 2.90 1.22
C CYS A 238 -15.41 3.19 2.67
N ARG A 239 -16.32 2.42 3.20
CA ARG A 239 -16.53 2.22 4.64
C ARG A 239 -16.88 0.76 4.92
N GLU A 240 -16.57 0.28 6.05
CA GLU A 240 -17.06 -0.99 6.56
C GLU A 240 -18.33 -0.69 7.40
N ARG A 241 -19.52 -0.88 6.87
CA ARG A 241 -19.87 -1.14 5.47
C ARG A 241 -21.21 -0.49 5.12
N TYR A 242 -21.52 -0.37 3.84
CA TYR A 242 -22.89 -0.11 3.40
C TYR A 242 -23.73 -1.37 3.60
N ASN A 243 -24.83 -1.25 4.35
CA ASN A 243 -25.61 -2.42 4.76
C ASN A 243 -26.70 -2.82 3.77
N THR A 244 -27.08 -1.90 2.89
CA THR A 244 -28.13 -2.10 1.89
C THR A 244 -27.75 -1.46 0.57
N GLN A 245 -28.39 -1.88 -0.49
CA GLN A 245 -28.30 -1.26 -1.81
C GLN A 245 -28.60 0.23 -1.76
N GLU A 246 -29.67 0.63 -1.06
CA GLU A 246 -30.05 2.05 -0.96
C GLU A 246 -29.05 2.87 -0.15
N ASP A 247 -28.51 2.33 0.95
CA ASP A 247 -27.47 3.01 1.75
C ASP A 247 -26.23 3.33 0.87
N LEU A 248 -25.80 2.41 0.03
CA LEU A 248 -24.70 2.64 -0.91
C LEU A 248 -25.07 3.70 -1.95
N LEU A 249 -26.24 3.59 -2.58
CA LEU A 249 -26.66 4.51 -3.64
C LEU A 249 -26.94 5.93 -3.12
N GLU A 250 -27.52 6.10 -1.95
CA GLU A 250 -27.71 7.42 -1.32
C GLU A 250 -26.40 8.15 -1.15
N ASN A 251 -25.37 7.47 -0.64
CA ASN A 251 -24.05 8.07 -0.46
C ASN A 251 -23.35 8.35 -1.80
N ALA A 252 -23.51 7.49 -2.80
CA ALA A 252 -23.01 7.75 -4.15
C ALA A 252 -23.64 9.00 -4.78
N ARG A 253 -24.94 9.14 -4.67
CA ARG A 253 -25.69 10.34 -5.14
C ARG A 253 -25.22 11.59 -4.42
N GLU A 254 -24.98 11.50 -3.11
CA GLU A 254 -24.54 12.63 -2.29
C GLU A 254 -23.15 13.13 -2.72
N PHE A 255 -22.21 12.26 -3.07
CA PHE A 255 -20.94 12.68 -3.67
C PHE A 255 -21.12 13.56 -4.90
N ARG A 256 -22.01 13.15 -5.83
CA ARG A 256 -22.30 13.93 -7.04
C ARG A 256 -23.01 15.26 -6.72
N LYS A 257 -23.98 15.25 -5.83
CA LYS A 257 -24.71 16.44 -5.39
C LYS A 257 -23.77 17.48 -4.77
N ARG A 258 -22.80 17.05 -3.95
CA ARG A 258 -21.80 17.91 -3.32
C ARG A 258 -20.65 18.27 -4.24
N LYS A 259 -20.61 17.74 -5.46
CA LYS A 259 -19.52 17.95 -6.43
C LYS A 259 -18.15 17.53 -5.86
N LEU A 260 -18.11 16.47 -5.08
CA LEU A 260 -16.87 15.85 -4.63
C LEU A 260 -16.41 14.83 -5.67
N PRO A 261 -15.22 15.02 -6.26
CA PRO A 261 -14.69 14.07 -7.24
C PRO A 261 -14.57 12.65 -6.68
N ILE A 262 -15.06 11.69 -7.45
CA ILE A 262 -14.97 10.27 -7.10
C ILE A 262 -15.15 9.41 -8.35
N ASP A 263 -14.37 8.34 -8.45
CA ASP A 263 -14.52 7.32 -9.50
C ASP A 263 -15.08 6.00 -9.00
N MET A 264 -14.82 5.65 -7.73
CA MET A 264 -15.15 4.31 -7.25
C MET A 264 -15.73 4.35 -5.83
N ILE A 265 -16.86 3.67 -5.65
CA ILE A 265 -17.42 3.32 -4.35
C ILE A 265 -17.27 1.81 -4.12
N VAL A 266 -17.12 1.41 -2.87
CA VAL A 266 -16.80 0.03 -2.52
C VAL A 266 -17.92 -0.60 -1.70
N GLN A 267 -18.39 -1.78 -2.14
CA GLN A 267 -19.21 -2.65 -1.33
C GLN A 267 -18.31 -3.64 -0.60
N ASP A 268 -18.23 -3.47 0.70
CA ASP A 268 -17.47 -4.35 1.59
C ASP A 268 -18.23 -5.65 1.89
N TRP A 269 -17.65 -6.51 2.67
CA TRP A 269 -18.11 -7.84 3.01
C TRP A 269 -19.53 -7.93 3.60
N GLN A 270 -20.06 -9.14 3.81
CA GLN A 270 -21.40 -9.46 4.31
C GLN A 270 -22.60 -9.06 3.43
N TYR A 271 -22.39 -8.62 2.19
CA TYR A 271 -23.50 -8.44 1.23
C TYR A 271 -24.23 -9.77 0.92
N TRP A 272 -23.57 -10.88 1.18
CA TRP A 272 -24.12 -12.25 1.02
C TRP A 272 -25.12 -12.65 2.12
N GLY A 273 -25.16 -11.95 3.27
CA GLY A 273 -26.12 -12.14 4.35
C GLY A 273 -26.38 -13.59 4.74
N LYS A 274 -27.62 -14.02 4.57
CA LYS A 274 -28.12 -15.37 4.91
C LYS A 274 -27.46 -16.51 4.14
N TYR A 275 -26.80 -16.25 3.03
CA TYR A 275 -26.18 -17.29 2.18
C TYR A 275 -24.82 -17.75 2.67
N GLY A 276 -24.21 -17.03 3.60
CA GLY A 276 -22.94 -17.40 4.22
C GLY A 276 -21.70 -16.78 3.55
N TRP A 277 -20.58 -16.88 4.23
CA TRP A 277 -19.35 -16.19 3.90
C TRP A 277 -18.89 -16.44 2.48
N ASN A 278 -18.75 -15.36 1.71
CA ASN A 278 -18.32 -15.36 0.31
C ASN A 278 -19.10 -16.35 -0.60
N ALA A 279 -20.41 -16.44 -0.39
CA ALA A 279 -21.29 -17.31 -1.17
C ALA A 279 -21.37 -16.92 -2.65
N MET A 280 -20.76 -15.81 -3.05
CA MET A 280 -20.85 -15.19 -4.39
C MET A 280 -22.31 -14.89 -4.78
N GLN A 281 -23.10 -14.45 -3.81
CA GLN A 281 -24.52 -14.17 -3.96
C GLN A 281 -24.90 -13.01 -3.04
N PHE A 282 -25.64 -12.04 -3.58
CA PHE A 282 -26.22 -10.96 -2.78
C PHE A 282 -27.44 -11.43 -2.02
N ASP A 283 -27.59 -10.97 -0.78
CA ASP A 283 -28.80 -11.14 0.01
C ASP A 283 -29.87 -10.19 -0.52
N GLU A 284 -30.90 -10.74 -1.15
CA GLU A 284 -31.96 -9.97 -1.82
C GLU A 284 -32.82 -9.12 -0.87
N ASP A 285 -32.83 -9.46 0.43
CA ASP A 285 -33.55 -8.65 1.43
C ASP A 285 -32.89 -7.27 1.62
N ARG A 286 -31.60 -7.17 1.33
CA ARG A 286 -30.80 -5.94 1.47
C ARG A 286 -30.33 -5.37 0.15
N TYR A 287 -30.12 -6.21 -0.84
CA TYR A 287 -29.68 -5.87 -2.19
C TYR A 287 -30.65 -6.48 -3.20
N PRO A 288 -31.87 -5.88 -3.34
CA PRO A 288 -32.95 -6.48 -4.14
C PRO A 288 -32.63 -6.57 -5.63
N ASP A 289 -31.81 -5.66 -6.15
CA ASP A 289 -31.41 -5.65 -7.57
C ASP A 289 -29.98 -5.12 -7.73
N PRO A 290 -28.95 -5.97 -7.53
CA PRO A 290 -27.56 -5.56 -7.69
C PRO A 290 -27.21 -5.09 -9.10
N ALA A 291 -27.86 -5.62 -10.14
CA ALA A 291 -27.65 -5.18 -11.52
C ALA A 291 -28.12 -3.74 -11.72
N ALA A 292 -29.29 -3.37 -11.20
CA ALA A 292 -29.77 -1.99 -11.21
C ALA A 292 -28.87 -1.06 -10.38
N MET A 293 -28.37 -1.52 -9.23
CA MET A 293 -27.43 -0.77 -8.41
C MET A 293 -26.16 -0.42 -9.20
N VAL A 294 -25.54 -1.39 -9.84
CA VAL A 294 -24.32 -1.17 -10.64
C VAL A 294 -24.62 -0.28 -11.84
N LYS A 295 -25.78 -0.48 -12.49
CA LYS A 295 -26.19 0.38 -13.60
C LYS A 295 -26.34 1.85 -13.17
N GLU A 296 -27.00 2.12 -12.06
CA GLU A 296 -27.15 3.49 -11.54
C GLU A 296 -25.80 4.12 -11.22
N LEU A 297 -24.87 3.35 -10.62
CA LEU A 297 -23.48 3.84 -10.41
C LEU A 297 -22.81 4.19 -11.73
N HIS A 298 -22.93 3.34 -12.75
CA HIS A 298 -22.37 3.61 -14.07
C HIS A 298 -23.02 4.83 -14.74
N ASP A 299 -24.32 5.03 -14.58
CA ASP A 299 -25.03 6.22 -15.08
C ASP A 299 -24.51 7.52 -14.40
N MET A 300 -23.99 7.43 -13.18
CA MET A 300 -23.31 8.50 -12.47
C MET A 300 -21.79 8.57 -12.77
N ASN A 301 -21.29 7.79 -13.72
CA ASN A 301 -19.85 7.62 -13.98
C ASN A 301 -19.06 7.22 -12.73
N MET A 302 -19.62 6.32 -11.95
CA MET A 302 -19.02 5.72 -10.77
C MET A 302 -18.83 4.22 -10.98
N ARG A 303 -17.73 3.67 -10.49
CA ARG A 303 -17.41 2.25 -10.55
C ARG A 303 -17.71 1.57 -9.22
N LEU A 304 -17.99 0.29 -9.26
CA LEU A 304 -18.14 -0.53 -8.07
C LEU A 304 -16.94 -1.47 -7.91
N MET A 305 -16.31 -1.41 -6.73
CA MET A 305 -15.43 -2.46 -6.24
C MET A 305 -16.21 -3.35 -5.28
N LEU A 306 -16.11 -4.66 -5.44
CA LEU A 306 -16.77 -5.64 -4.57
C LEU A 306 -15.73 -6.42 -3.77
N SER A 307 -15.97 -6.56 -2.46
CA SER A 307 -15.19 -7.44 -1.59
C SER A 307 -15.45 -8.90 -1.93
N VAL A 308 -14.39 -9.63 -2.21
CA VAL A 308 -14.40 -11.08 -2.46
C VAL A 308 -13.29 -11.75 -1.66
N TRP A 309 -13.44 -13.05 -1.39
CA TRP A 309 -12.55 -13.75 -0.49
C TRP A 309 -12.06 -15.06 -1.10
N SER A 310 -10.90 -15.51 -0.71
CA SER A 310 -10.41 -16.86 -0.97
C SER A 310 -10.97 -17.90 0.01
N LYS A 311 -11.54 -17.43 1.13
CA LYS A 311 -12.32 -18.22 2.06
C LYS A 311 -13.78 -18.30 1.61
N VAL A 312 -14.37 -19.50 1.66
CA VAL A 312 -15.80 -19.72 1.36
C VAL A 312 -16.39 -20.61 2.46
N SER A 313 -17.50 -20.18 3.06
CA SER A 313 -18.15 -20.97 4.12
C SER A 313 -18.68 -22.30 3.60
N ARG A 314 -18.35 -23.40 4.28
CA ARG A 314 -18.92 -24.74 4.02
C ARG A 314 -20.44 -24.80 4.11
N LYS A 315 -21.04 -23.85 4.83
CA LYS A 315 -22.50 -23.79 4.99
C LYS A 315 -23.19 -23.24 3.72
N SER A 316 -22.48 -22.51 2.89
CA SER A 316 -23.01 -21.99 1.62
C SER A 316 -23.18 -23.10 0.58
N THR A 317 -24.05 -22.89 -0.41
CA THR A 317 -24.22 -23.80 -1.54
C THR A 317 -22.89 -24.00 -2.29
N LEU A 318 -22.17 -22.91 -2.54
CA LEU A 318 -20.85 -22.95 -3.17
C LEU A 318 -19.83 -23.73 -2.32
N GLY A 319 -19.82 -23.50 -1.00
CA GLY A 319 -18.91 -24.19 -0.08
C GLY A 319 -19.13 -25.70 -0.03
N LYS A 320 -20.38 -26.16 -0.09
CA LYS A 320 -20.69 -27.60 -0.20
C LYS A 320 -20.13 -28.21 -1.46
N GLN A 321 -20.23 -27.54 -2.59
CA GLN A 321 -19.65 -27.99 -3.86
C GLN A 321 -18.12 -28.03 -3.82
N ILE A 322 -17.48 -27.04 -3.17
CA ILE A 322 -16.01 -27.00 -2.95
C ILE A 322 -15.59 -28.18 -2.10
N GLU A 323 -16.32 -28.49 -1.01
CA GLU A 323 -16.06 -29.63 -0.12
C GLU A 323 -16.16 -30.97 -0.85
N GLU A 324 -17.26 -31.19 -1.58
CA GLU A 324 -17.48 -32.41 -2.36
C GLU A 324 -16.38 -32.69 -3.38
N LYS A 325 -15.77 -31.63 -3.92
CA LYS A 325 -14.66 -31.74 -4.89
C LYS A 325 -13.29 -31.86 -4.22
N GLY A 326 -13.20 -31.69 -2.91
CA GLY A 326 -11.92 -31.69 -2.20
C GLY A 326 -11.04 -30.49 -2.52
N TYR A 327 -11.63 -29.31 -2.74
CA TYR A 327 -10.90 -28.10 -3.18
C TYR A 327 -10.52 -27.17 -2.04
N TYR A 328 -10.89 -27.48 -0.80
CA TYR A 328 -10.36 -26.78 0.36
C TYR A 328 -8.96 -27.27 0.75
N ILE A 329 -8.16 -26.37 1.29
CA ILE A 329 -6.98 -26.75 2.07
C ILE A 329 -7.48 -27.50 3.31
N SER A 330 -6.96 -28.70 3.54
CA SER A 330 -7.48 -29.60 4.58
C SER A 330 -7.60 -28.94 5.95
N GLY A 331 -8.77 -29.09 6.57
CA GLY A 331 -9.06 -28.52 7.89
C GLY A 331 -9.31 -27.01 7.90
N THR A 332 -9.47 -26.39 6.74
CA THR A 332 -9.77 -24.95 6.61
C THR A 332 -10.98 -24.71 5.71
N GLU A 333 -11.44 -23.45 5.64
CA GLU A 333 -12.38 -22.96 4.63
C GLU A 333 -11.68 -22.11 3.56
N TRP A 334 -10.36 -22.19 3.43
CA TRP A 334 -9.56 -21.55 2.40
C TRP A 334 -9.46 -22.45 1.17
N LEU A 335 -9.72 -21.88 0.01
CA LEU A 335 -9.60 -22.60 -1.26
C LEU A 335 -8.13 -22.87 -1.58
N ASP A 336 -7.83 -24.06 -2.08
CA ASP A 336 -6.50 -24.45 -2.56
C ASP A 336 -6.23 -23.90 -3.97
N PHE A 337 -5.83 -22.63 -4.04
CA PHE A 337 -5.50 -21.96 -5.32
C PHE A 337 -4.25 -22.54 -6.00
N PHE A 338 -3.45 -23.35 -5.30
CA PHE A 338 -2.34 -24.08 -5.92
C PHE A 338 -2.82 -25.28 -6.73
N ASN A 339 -4.05 -25.73 -6.51
CA ASN A 339 -4.72 -26.75 -7.30
C ASN A 339 -5.39 -26.09 -8.51
N PRO A 340 -4.92 -26.34 -9.75
CA PRO A 340 -5.49 -25.70 -10.95
C PRO A 340 -7.00 -25.95 -11.14
N ASN A 341 -7.48 -27.13 -10.72
CA ASN A 341 -8.91 -27.46 -10.84
C ASN A 341 -9.76 -26.65 -9.84
N ALA A 342 -9.25 -26.46 -8.63
CA ALA A 342 -9.90 -25.61 -7.62
C ALA A 342 -9.92 -24.13 -8.07
N ALA A 343 -8.81 -23.62 -8.57
CA ALA A 343 -8.72 -22.27 -9.13
C ALA A 343 -9.70 -22.07 -10.30
N ALA A 344 -9.76 -23.01 -11.25
CA ALA A 344 -10.69 -22.96 -12.37
C ALA A 344 -12.16 -23.00 -11.92
N PHE A 345 -12.48 -23.82 -10.91
CA PHE A 345 -13.82 -23.90 -10.34
C PHE A 345 -14.22 -22.59 -9.63
N TYR A 346 -13.29 -21.99 -8.87
CA TYR A 346 -13.51 -20.69 -8.23
C TYR A 346 -13.79 -19.61 -9.30
N TRP A 347 -12.96 -19.52 -10.32
CA TRP A 347 -13.16 -18.55 -11.39
C TRP A 347 -14.46 -18.74 -12.14
N LYS A 348 -14.85 -19.98 -12.46
CA LYS A 348 -16.12 -20.26 -13.12
C LYS A 348 -17.29 -19.68 -12.33
N ASN A 349 -17.35 -19.94 -11.01
CA ASN A 349 -18.43 -19.44 -10.15
C ASN A 349 -18.35 -17.91 -10.01
N PHE A 350 -17.18 -17.35 -9.85
CA PHE A 350 -16.94 -15.91 -9.79
C PHE A 350 -17.48 -15.21 -11.05
N ASN A 351 -17.13 -15.71 -12.21
CA ASN A 351 -17.56 -15.17 -13.49
C ASN A 351 -19.08 -15.28 -13.68
N GLU A 352 -19.65 -16.45 -13.43
CA GLU A 352 -21.09 -16.71 -13.67
C GLU A 352 -21.99 -16.02 -12.64
N LYS A 353 -21.54 -15.86 -11.39
CA LYS A 353 -22.38 -15.35 -10.29
C LYS A 353 -22.16 -13.87 -9.98
N LEU A 354 -21.01 -13.31 -10.26
CA LEU A 354 -20.67 -11.92 -9.92
C LEU A 354 -20.34 -11.06 -11.15
N LEU A 355 -19.43 -11.50 -12.02
CA LEU A 355 -18.95 -10.68 -13.12
C LEU A 355 -20.03 -10.49 -14.22
N LYS A 356 -20.49 -11.58 -14.81
CA LYS A 356 -21.46 -11.54 -15.92
C LYS A 356 -22.79 -10.89 -15.56
N PRO A 357 -23.43 -11.23 -14.42
CA PRO A 357 -24.75 -10.68 -14.10
C PRO A 357 -24.71 -9.19 -13.77
N TYR A 358 -23.65 -8.71 -13.13
CA TYR A 358 -23.63 -7.37 -12.52
C TYR A 358 -22.63 -6.41 -13.14
N ARG A 359 -21.67 -6.90 -13.95
CA ARG A 359 -20.63 -6.07 -14.59
C ARG A 359 -19.82 -5.23 -13.60
N ILE A 360 -19.52 -5.79 -12.43
CA ILE A 360 -18.68 -5.17 -11.39
C ILE A 360 -17.31 -4.83 -11.98
N ASP A 361 -16.73 -3.70 -11.55
CA ASP A 361 -15.58 -3.10 -12.21
C ASP A 361 -14.23 -3.51 -11.59
N ALA A 362 -14.19 -3.65 -10.27
CA ALA A 362 -12.97 -3.95 -9.52
C ALA A 362 -13.24 -4.94 -8.40
N TRP A 363 -12.17 -5.61 -7.95
CA TRP A 363 -12.26 -6.75 -7.06
C TRP A 363 -11.33 -6.60 -5.87
N TRP A 364 -11.91 -6.47 -4.68
CA TRP A 364 -11.18 -6.40 -3.44
C TRP A 364 -11.06 -7.79 -2.82
N GLN A 365 -9.89 -8.39 -2.98
CA GLN A 365 -9.54 -9.69 -2.42
C GLN A 365 -9.00 -9.52 -1.01
N ASP A 366 -9.90 -9.56 -0.05
CA ASP A 366 -9.53 -9.45 1.35
C ASP A 366 -9.01 -10.80 1.89
N ALA A 367 -8.19 -10.72 2.92
CA ALA A 367 -7.63 -11.86 3.67
C ALA A 367 -6.95 -12.94 2.81
N THR A 368 -6.23 -12.53 1.76
CA THR A 368 -5.44 -13.46 0.92
C THR A 368 -4.16 -13.95 1.58
N VAL A 369 -4.06 -13.83 2.89
CA VAL A 369 -2.82 -14.13 3.65
C VAL A 369 -2.42 -15.59 3.74
N PRO A 370 -3.16 -16.71 3.82
CA PRO A 370 -4.29 -17.00 4.68
C PRO A 370 -4.00 -16.74 6.16
N GLU A 371 -5.01 -16.29 6.87
CA GLU A 371 -4.84 -15.91 8.28
C GLU A 371 -4.47 -17.08 9.19
N ASN A 372 -3.81 -16.75 10.31
CA ASN A 372 -3.43 -17.70 11.36
C ASN A 372 -2.50 -18.82 10.90
N ASP A 373 -1.68 -18.56 9.88
CA ASP A 373 -0.73 -19.54 9.37
C ASP A 373 -1.40 -20.86 8.92
N ASP A 374 -2.50 -20.73 8.19
CA ASP A 374 -3.36 -21.87 7.82
C ASP A 374 -2.73 -22.85 6.85
N LEU A 375 -1.55 -22.57 6.32
CA LEU A 375 -0.77 -23.51 5.51
C LEU A 375 0.19 -24.38 6.31
N LYS A 376 0.48 -24.02 7.56
CA LYS A 376 1.40 -24.78 8.41
C LYS A 376 0.84 -26.14 8.79
N ASN A 377 1.65 -27.19 8.69
CA ASN A 377 1.28 -28.59 8.92
C ASN A 377 0.13 -29.07 8.03
N ARG A 378 -0.08 -28.43 6.89
CA ARG A 378 -1.07 -28.82 5.87
C ARG A 378 -0.39 -29.08 4.54
N ARG A 379 -1.07 -29.77 3.66
CA ARG A 379 -0.61 -29.99 2.30
C ARG A 379 -1.51 -29.27 1.32
N VAL A 380 -0.91 -28.72 0.29
CA VAL A 380 -1.56 -27.95 -0.80
C VAL A 380 -1.32 -28.61 -2.15
N ASN A 381 -1.92 -28.09 -3.20
CA ASN A 381 -1.87 -28.65 -4.56
C ASN A 381 -2.28 -30.13 -4.58
N LYS A 382 -3.52 -30.41 -4.19
CA LYS A 382 -4.07 -31.78 -4.10
C LYS A 382 -3.30 -32.68 -3.11
N GLY A 383 -2.76 -32.10 -2.06
CA GLY A 383 -1.96 -32.84 -1.06
C GLY A 383 -0.54 -33.20 -1.51
N GLN A 384 -0.05 -32.63 -2.61
CA GLN A 384 1.27 -32.96 -3.17
C GLN A 384 2.42 -32.21 -2.49
N ILE A 385 2.17 -31.00 -1.96
CA ILE A 385 3.22 -30.09 -1.48
C ILE A 385 2.95 -29.69 -0.05
N PRO A 386 3.95 -29.71 0.87
CA PRO A 386 3.83 -29.12 2.19
C PRO A 386 3.52 -27.63 2.09
N GLY A 387 2.55 -27.16 2.88
CA GLY A 387 2.14 -25.76 2.89
C GLY A 387 3.25 -24.81 3.29
N GLU A 388 4.17 -25.25 4.12
CA GLU A 388 5.35 -24.49 4.54
C GLU A 388 6.23 -24.05 3.37
N VAL A 389 6.28 -24.82 2.28
CA VAL A 389 7.04 -24.49 1.06
C VAL A 389 6.42 -23.31 0.32
N TYR A 390 5.09 -23.15 0.40
CA TYR A 390 4.33 -22.13 -0.33
C TYR A 390 3.67 -21.08 0.57
N ARG A 391 4.05 -20.99 1.84
CA ARG A 391 3.39 -20.14 2.84
C ARG A 391 3.17 -18.70 2.39
N ASN A 392 4.15 -18.07 1.75
CA ASN A 392 4.10 -16.64 1.42
C ASN A 392 3.57 -16.34 0.01
N VAL A 393 3.40 -17.34 -0.85
CA VAL A 393 3.05 -17.11 -2.25
C VAL A 393 1.56 -17.31 -2.55
N TYR A 394 0.75 -17.64 -1.57
CA TYR A 394 -0.70 -17.81 -1.72
C TYR A 394 -1.40 -16.61 -2.39
N PRO A 395 -1.13 -15.34 -2.00
CA PRO A 395 -1.78 -14.18 -2.63
C PRO A 395 -1.47 -14.04 -4.12
N LEU A 396 -0.30 -14.47 -4.56
CA LEU A 396 0.07 -14.47 -5.97
C LEU A 396 -0.84 -15.40 -6.79
N TYR A 397 -1.13 -16.60 -6.29
CA TYR A 397 -1.99 -17.58 -6.97
C TYR A 397 -3.46 -17.14 -6.99
N VAL A 398 -3.93 -16.49 -5.92
CA VAL A 398 -5.28 -15.89 -5.90
C VAL A 398 -5.39 -14.79 -6.96
N SER A 399 -4.48 -13.84 -6.97
CA SER A 399 -4.46 -12.72 -7.93
C SER A 399 -4.29 -13.21 -9.37
N LYS A 400 -3.42 -14.20 -9.59
CA LYS A 400 -3.26 -14.86 -10.89
C LYS A 400 -4.57 -15.42 -11.41
N THR A 401 -5.29 -16.17 -10.59
CA THR A 401 -6.56 -16.81 -10.98
C THR A 401 -7.58 -15.78 -11.45
N ILE A 402 -7.73 -14.68 -10.72
CA ILE A 402 -8.70 -13.65 -11.07
C ILE A 402 -8.24 -12.81 -12.26
N TYR A 403 -6.97 -12.41 -12.30
CA TYR A 403 -6.45 -11.63 -13.42
C TYR A 403 -6.53 -12.37 -14.75
N GLU A 404 -6.07 -13.62 -14.80
CA GLU A 404 -6.11 -14.43 -16.01
C GLU A 404 -7.55 -14.72 -16.46
N GLY A 405 -8.46 -14.92 -15.50
CA GLY A 405 -9.88 -15.04 -15.78
C GLY A 405 -10.48 -13.77 -16.37
N LEU A 406 -10.20 -12.61 -15.80
CA LEU A 406 -10.64 -11.31 -16.32
C LEU A 406 -10.08 -11.05 -17.72
N ARG A 407 -8.80 -11.33 -17.96
CA ARG A 407 -8.18 -11.17 -19.29
C ARG A 407 -8.87 -12.01 -20.36
N ARG A 408 -9.30 -13.22 -20.01
CA ARG A 408 -9.98 -14.14 -20.94
C ARG A 408 -11.45 -13.78 -21.14
N ASP A 409 -12.18 -13.54 -20.05
CA ASP A 409 -13.64 -13.49 -20.07
C ASP A 409 -14.21 -12.06 -20.05
N ASP A 410 -13.40 -11.06 -19.74
CA ASP A 410 -13.72 -9.62 -19.78
C ASP A 410 -12.61 -8.80 -20.47
N SER A 411 -12.12 -9.28 -21.56
CA SER A 411 -10.93 -8.78 -22.27
C SER A 411 -11.02 -7.33 -22.77
N LYS A 412 -12.22 -6.73 -22.76
CA LYS A 412 -12.45 -5.35 -23.20
C LYS A 412 -12.27 -4.31 -22.09
N ARG A 413 -12.13 -4.74 -20.84
CA ARG A 413 -11.92 -3.84 -19.69
C ARG A 413 -10.63 -4.20 -18.97
N ARG A 414 -9.88 -3.17 -18.55
CA ARG A 414 -8.70 -3.37 -17.71
C ARG A 414 -9.10 -3.91 -16.34
N ALA A 415 -8.37 -4.91 -15.90
CA ALA A 415 -8.52 -5.46 -14.56
C ALA A 415 -7.98 -4.49 -13.51
N MET A 416 -8.65 -4.42 -12.37
CA MET A 416 -8.13 -3.88 -11.13
C MET A 416 -8.42 -4.85 -9.99
N ILE A 417 -7.37 -5.30 -9.35
CA ILE A 417 -7.41 -6.17 -8.17
C ILE A 417 -6.82 -5.39 -7.01
N PHE A 418 -7.45 -5.52 -5.85
CA PHE A 418 -7.02 -4.88 -4.61
C PHE A 418 -6.92 -5.95 -3.54
N THR A 419 -5.75 -6.17 -2.95
CA THR A 419 -5.48 -7.30 -2.07
C THR A 419 -4.67 -6.91 -0.84
N ARG A 420 -4.94 -7.57 0.31
CA ARG A 420 -4.27 -7.29 1.57
C ARG A 420 -2.85 -7.86 1.64
N SER A 421 -2.50 -8.74 0.74
CA SER A 421 -1.22 -9.43 0.75
C SER A 421 -0.58 -9.43 -0.64
N GLY A 422 0.72 -9.61 -0.69
CA GLY A 422 1.47 -9.58 -1.92
C GLY A 422 2.72 -10.43 -1.89
N PHE A 423 3.27 -10.72 -3.07
CA PHE A 423 4.53 -11.41 -3.25
C PHE A 423 5.24 -10.94 -4.53
N SER A 424 6.51 -11.26 -4.66
CA SER A 424 7.33 -10.93 -5.83
C SER A 424 6.65 -11.37 -7.14
N GLY A 425 6.58 -10.48 -8.11
CA GLY A 425 5.96 -10.73 -9.41
C GLY A 425 4.45 -10.48 -9.47
N MET A 426 3.80 -10.12 -8.37
CA MET A 426 2.36 -9.90 -8.35
C MET A 426 1.94 -8.64 -9.14
N GLN A 427 2.84 -7.72 -9.41
CA GLN A 427 2.58 -6.54 -10.24
C GLN A 427 2.02 -6.90 -11.63
N ARG A 428 2.39 -8.05 -12.20
CA ARG A 428 1.91 -8.50 -13.51
C ARG A 428 0.41 -8.84 -13.56
N TYR A 429 -0.23 -8.96 -12.41
CA TYR A 429 -1.65 -9.32 -12.28
C TYR A 429 -2.55 -8.12 -11.93
N ALA A 430 -2.12 -6.90 -12.19
CA ALA A 430 -2.87 -5.68 -11.88
C ALA A 430 -3.34 -5.61 -10.42
N ALA A 431 -2.54 -6.12 -9.49
CA ALA A 431 -2.86 -6.21 -8.08
C ALA A 431 -2.23 -5.08 -7.28
N ALA A 432 -3.06 -4.21 -6.75
CA ALA A 432 -2.70 -3.20 -5.78
C ALA A 432 -2.86 -3.72 -4.35
N THR A 433 -2.14 -3.14 -3.40
CA THR A 433 -2.21 -3.53 -1.99
C THR A 433 -2.53 -2.34 -1.08
N TRP A 434 -2.96 -2.64 0.15
CA TRP A 434 -3.09 -1.63 1.20
C TRP A 434 -2.48 -2.15 2.51
N SER A 435 -2.30 -1.24 3.47
CA SER A 435 -1.59 -1.53 4.71
C SER A 435 -2.36 -2.38 5.74
N GLY A 436 -3.60 -2.80 5.42
CA GLY A 436 -4.41 -3.64 6.31
C GLY A 436 -5.21 -2.85 7.35
N ASP A 437 -5.70 -3.57 8.37
CA ASP A 437 -6.60 -3.04 9.39
C ASP A 437 -5.81 -2.33 10.49
N VAL A 438 -5.42 -1.09 10.22
CA VAL A 438 -4.53 -0.30 11.08
C VAL A 438 -5.29 0.64 12.01
N GLY A 439 -4.62 1.11 13.07
CA GLY A 439 -5.10 2.19 13.92
C GLY A 439 -5.10 3.55 13.21
N TYR A 440 -5.45 4.60 13.96
CA TYR A 440 -5.65 5.94 13.40
C TYR A 440 -4.65 6.98 13.89
N ASP A 441 -3.91 6.71 14.96
CA ASP A 441 -3.07 7.69 15.65
C ASP A 441 -1.85 8.15 14.81
N TRP A 442 -1.12 9.13 15.31
CA TRP A 442 0.04 9.71 14.62
C TRP A 442 1.15 8.69 14.39
N GLU A 443 1.34 7.77 15.33
CA GLU A 443 2.30 6.68 15.19
C GLU A 443 1.88 5.71 14.09
N ALA A 444 0.59 5.37 14.02
CA ALA A 444 0.05 4.56 12.94
C ALA A 444 0.26 5.23 11.58
N LEU A 445 -0.02 6.54 11.46
CA LEU A 445 0.23 7.29 10.22
C LEU A 445 1.70 7.21 9.78
N ARG A 446 2.63 7.47 10.69
CA ARG A 446 4.08 7.37 10.40
C ARG A 446 4.47 5.96 9.92
N ARG A 447 4.01 4.92 10.61
CA ARG A 447 4.32 3.53 10.26
C ARG A 447 3.75 3.13 8.91
N GLN A 448 2.56 3.62 8.54
CA GLN A 448 1.99 3.34 7.23
C GLN A 448 2.79 3.99 6.10
N ILE A 449 3.19 5.26 6.25
CA ILE A 449 4.02 5.93 5.24
C ILE A 449 5.34 5.17 5.05
N THR A 450 6.01 4.83 6.14
CA THR A 450 7.26 4.04 6.10
C THR A 450 7.03 2.66 5.46
N GLY A 451 5.97 1.97 5.85
CA GLY A 451 5.60 0.67 5.29
C GLY A 451 5.31 0.73 3.79
N GLY A 452 4.60 1.76 3.34
CA GLY A 452 4.32 1.99 1.93
C GLY A 452 5.59 2.24 1.10
N LEU A 453 6.52 3.02 1.65
CA LEU A 453 7.83 3.25 1.01
C LEU A 453 8.66 1.96 0.92
N GLY A 454 8.62 1.11 1.95
CA GLY A 454 9.21 -0.23 1.92
C GLY A 454 8.59 -1.12 0.85
N GLN A 455 7.27 -1.06 0.69
CA GLN A 455 6.53 -1.77 -0.35
C GLN A 455 6.95 -1.31 -1.76
N MET A 456 7.08 0.00 -1.98
CA MET A 456 7.54 0.55 -3.25
C MET A 456 8.98 0.11 -3.57
N ALA A 457 9.86 0.15 -2.60
CA ALA A 457 11.24 -0.34 -2.73
C ALA A 457 11.32 -1.85 -3.02
N SER A 458 10.25 -2.58 -2.77
CA SER A 458 10.13 -4.02 -3.05
C SER A 458 9.57 -4.34 -4.45
N GLY A 459 9.36 -3.33 -5.29
CA GLY A 459 9.01 -3.50 -6.70
C GLY A 459 7.52 -3.60 -7.03
N LEU A 460 6.61 -3.52 -6.06
CA LEU A 460 5.16 -3.46 -6.31
C LEU A 460 4.72 -1.99 -6.46
N PRO A 461 4.15 -1.58 -7.61
CA PRO A 461 3.98 -0.17 -7.94
C PRO A 461 2.72 0.49 -7.38
N TRP A 462 1.73 -0.28 -6.91
CA TRP A 462 0.43 0.26 -6.48
C TRP A 462 0.13 -0.10 -5.04
N TRP A 463 -0.07 0.94 -4.26
CA TRP A 463 -0.30 0.83 -2.83
C TRP A 463 -1.14 2.01 -2.32
N THR A 464 -1.81 1.80 -1.22
CA THR A 464 -2.51 2.82 -0.45
C THR A 464 -2.66 2.38 1.01
N TYR A 465 -3.44 3.14 1.77
CA TYR A 465 -3.86 2.79 3.11
C TYR A 465 -5.33 3.18 3.34
N ASP A 466 -5.85 2.87 4.48
CA ASP A 466 -7.17 3.33 4.93
C ASP A 466 -7.04 4.71 5.56
N ALA A 467 -7.21 5.78 4.76
CA ALA A 467 -7.03 7.14 5.27
C ALA A 467 -7.97 7.43 6.44
N GLY A 468 -7.40 7.95 7.52
CA GLY A 468 -8.05 8.16 8.80
C GLY A 468 -7.98 6.96 9.76
N GLY A 469 -7.33 5.88 9.35
CA GLY A 469 -7.26 4.61 10.06
C GLY A 469 -8.48 3.73 9.83
N PHE A 470 -8.28 2.41 9.83
CA PHE A 470 -9.39 1.45 9.80
C PHE A 470 -10.15 1.49 11.12
N PHE A 471 -9.45 1.33 12.25
CA PHE A 471 -10.04 1.51 13.58
C PHE A 471 -10.01 2.99 13.96
N ARG A 472 -11.18 3.56 14.24
CA ARG A 472 -11.34 4.98 14.52
C ARG A 472 -11.92 5.23 15.92
N PRO A 473 -11.68 6.40 16.54
CA PRO A 473 -12.24 6.70 17.86
C PRO A 473 -13.75 6.88 17.78
N ARG A 474 -14.44 6.57 18.88
CA ARG A 474 -15.91 6.70 18.96
C ARG A 474 -16.41 8.13 18.72
N ASN A 475 -15.63 9.12 19.17
CA ASN A 475 -15.94 10.54 19.03
C ASN A 475 -15.41 11.16 17.72
N GLN A 476 -15.10 10.35 16.70
CA GLN A 476 -14.49 10.80 15.45
C GLN A 476 -15.23 11.97 14.76
N TYR A 477 -16.54 12.03 14.89
CA TYR A 477 -17.34 13.07 14.21
C TYR A 477 -17.31 14.44 14.89
N THR A 478 -16.88 14.50 16.15
CA THR A 478 -16.92 15.71 16.98
C THR A 478 -15.56 16.10 17.56
N SER A 479 -14.55 15.25 17.47
CA SER A 479 -13.22 15.51 18.03
C SER A 479 -12.37 16.35 17.07
N PRO A 480 -11.98 17.58 17.44
CA PRO A 480 -11.07 18.40 16.65
C PRO A 480 -9.72 17.72 16.41
N GLU A 481 -9.22 16.98 17.39
CA GLU A 481 -7.95 16.25 17.31
C GLU A 481 -8.02 15.16 16.23
N TYR A 482 -9.13 14.41 16.17
CA TYR A 482 -9.31 13.42 15.13
C TYR A 482 -9.54 14.07 13.76
N HIS A 483 -10.24 15.22 13.69
CA HIS A 483 -10.43 15.95 12.44
C HIS A 483 -9.11 16.40 11.84
N GLU A 484 -8.18 16.95 12.64
CA GLU A 484 -6.83 17.28 12.19
C GLU A 484 -6.10 16.04 11.68
N MET A 485 -6.16 14.96 12.43
CA MET A 485 -5.52 13.69 12.07
C MET A 485 -6.07 13.13 10.76
N PHE A 486 -7.40 13.07 10.61
CA PHE A 486 -8.06 12.61 9.37
C PHE A 486 -7.63 13.44 8.16
N ILE A 487 -7.59 14.76 8.30
CA ILE A 487 -7.10 15.65 7.24
C ILE A 487 -5.66 15.30 6.86
N ARG A 488 -4.77 15.08 7.82
CA ARG A 488 -3.37 14.74 7.54
C ARG A 488 -3.22 13.38 6.85
N TRP A 489 -4.05 12.39 7.21
CA TRP A 489 -4.11 11.12 6.47
C TRP A 489 -4.56 11.32 5.01
N VAL A 490 -5.58 12.10 4.77
CA VAL A 490 -6.08 12.39 3.42
C VAL A 490 -5.04 13.14 2.59
N GLN A 491 -4.38 14.13 3.17
CA GLN A 491 -3.32 14.90 2.52
C GLN A 491 -2.19 14.00 2.03
N ALA A 492 -1.66 13.15 2.89
CA ALA A 492 -0.61 12.21 2.50
C ALA A 492 -1.11 11.22 1.43
N GLY A 493 -2.31 10.66 1.62
CA GLY A 493 -2.93 9.71 0.70
C GLY A 493 -3.21 10.27 -0.70
N THR A 494 -3.34 11.59 -0.84
CA THR A 494 -3.47 12.26 -2.14
C THR A 494 -2.27 12.01 -3.05
N PHE A 495 -1.10 11.78 -2.48
CA PHE A 495 0.17 11.55 -3.17
C PHE A 495 0.63 10.09 -3.09
N PHE A 496 -0.31 9.16 -2.98
CA PHE A 496 -0.07 7.73 -3.11
C PHE A 496 -0.49 7.22 -4.50
N PRO A 497 0.00 6.07 -4.93
CA PRO A 497 -0.44 5.47 -6.20
C PRO A 497 -1.96 5.35 -6.32
N LEU A 498 -2.64 4.99 -5.24
CA LEU A 498 -4.11 5.01 -5.13
C LEU A 498 -4.52 5.94 -3.98
N MET A 499 -5.63 6.66 -4.15
CA MET A 499 -6.21 7.53 -3.13
C MET A 499 -7.50 6.91 -2.58
N ARG A 500 -7.50 6.55 -1.28
CA ARG A 500 -8.60 5.82 -0.65
C ARG A 500 -8.87 6.31 0.76
N VAL A 501 -10.15 6.30 1.13
CA VAL A 501 -10.64 6.43 2.51
C VAL A 501 -11.40 5.16 2.87
N HIS A 502 -11.19 4.64 4.07
CA HIS A 502 -11.92 3.49 4.62
C HIS A 502 -11.91 3.54 6.15
N GLY A 503 -12.90 2.90 6.80
CA GLY A 503 -12.97 2.82 8.24
C GLY A 503 -14.02 1.84 8.76
N TYR A 504 -13.69 1.19 9.88
CA TYR A 504 -14.48 0.18 10.57
C TYR A 504 -15.66 0.81 11.31
N LYS A 505 -16.87 0.31 11.06
CA LYS A 505 -18.11 0.79 11.69
C LYS A 505 -18.20 2.33 11.72
N SER A 506 -17.79 2.98 10.64
CA SER A 506 -17.68 4.42 10.55
C SER A 506 -18.37 4.92 9.28
N ASN A 507 -19.05 6.05 9.39
CA ASN A 507 -19.50 6.82 8.24
C ASN A 507 -18.33 7.70 7.79
N THR A 508 -17.59 7.23 6.78
CA THR A 508 -16.30 7.79 6.40
C THR A 508 -16.38 8.90 5.36
N GLU A 509 -17.57 9.25 4.90
CA GLU A 509 -17.80 10.29 3.91
C GLU A 509 -17.39 11.66 4.47
N PRO A 510 -16.73 12.52 3.67
CA PRO A 510 -16.16 13.79 4.16
C PRO A 510 -17.14 14.70 4.88
N TRP A 511 -18.40 14.77 4.42
CA TRP A 511 -19.44 15.63 5.02
C TRP A 511 -19.89 15.19 6.41
N ARG A 512 -19.52 13.99 6.86
CA ARG A 512 -19.83 13.51 8.23
C ARG A 512 -18.99 14.18 9.31
N TYR A 513 -17.90 14.83 8.90
CA TYR A 513 -16.91 15.44 9.80
C TYR A 513 -17.01 16.98 9.87
N GLY A 514 -18.08 17.55 9.31
CA GLY A 514 -18.34 18.98 9.30
C GLY A 514 -17.75 19.72 8.09
N ASP A 515 -18.21 20.93 7.88
CA ASP A 515 -17.93 21.73 6.67
C ASP A 515 -16.45 22.02 6.47
N LYS A 516 -15.70 22.25 7.54
CA LYS A 516 -14.27 22.51 7.46
C LYS A 516 -13.48 21.31 6.92
N VAL A 517 -13.76 20.13 7.46
CA VAL A 517 -13.12 18.89 7.00
C VAL A 517 -13.51 18.59 5.55
N GLU A 518 -14.81 18.68 5.24
CA GLU A 518 -15.31 18.49 3.88
C GLU A 518 -14.63 19.44 2.89
N GLY A 519 -14.53 20.73 3.24
CA GLY A 519 -13.89 21.74 2.38
C GLY A 519 -12.42 21.47 2.11
N ILE A 520 -11.66 21.04 3.13
CA ILE A 520 -10.24 20.70 2.98
C ILE A 520 -10.09 19.40 2.15
N VAL A 521 -10.89 18.39 2.44
CA VAL A 521 -10.86 17.14 1.65
C VAL A 521 -11.21 17.42 0.18
N ALA A 522 -12.21 18.26 -0.08
CA ALA A 522 -12.58 18.67 -1.44
C ALA A 522 -11.41 19.30 -2.19
N GLN A 523 -10.62 20.16 -1.55
CA GLN A 523 -9.42 20.75 -2.16
C GLN A 523 -8.40 19.69 -2.58
N TYR A 524 -8.19 18.66 -1.77
CA TYR A 524 -7.24 17.58 -2.11
C TYR A 524 -7.81 16.62 -3.16
N LEU A 525 -9.11 16.40 -3.20
CA LEU A 525 -9.75 15.71 -4.31
C LEU A 525 -9.59 16.49 -5.62
N ASP A 526 -9.83 17.80 -5.60
CA ASP A 526 -9.61 18.67 -6.77
C ASP A 526 -8.15 18.64 -7.22
N LEU A 527 -7.20 18.71 -6.29
CA LEU A 527 -5.77 18.60 -6.60
C LEU A 527 -5.44 17.26 -7.26
N ARG A 528 -5.92 16.14 -6.68
CA ARG A 528 -5.71 14.81 -7.25
C ARG A 528 -6.21 14.72 -8.69
N TYR A 529 -7.41 15.24 -8.96
CA TYR A 529 -8.01 15.19 -10.29
C TYR A 529 -7.35 16.17 -11.26
N ARG A 530 -6.93 17.33 -10.81
CA ARG A 530 -6.13 18.23 -11.65
C ARG A 530 -4.76 17.65 -12.01
N MET A 531 -4.19 16.82 -11.16
CA MET A 531 -2.92 16.14 -11.41
C MET A 531 -3.04 14.88 -12.29
N LEU A 532 -4.23 14.51 -12.74
CA LEU A 532 -4.41 13.28 -13.54
C LEU A 532 -3.50 13.20 -14.76
N PRO A 533 -3.26 14.27 -15.56
CA PRO A 533 -2.32 14.19 -16.69
C PRO A 533 -0.90 13.80 -16.25
N TYR A 534 -0.44 14.32 -15.10
CA TYR A 534 0.84 13.96 -14.51
C TYR A 534 0.83 12.51 -14.00
N ILE A 535 -0.17 12.15 -13.18
CA ILE A 535 -0.26 10.84 -12.54
C ILE A 535 -0.44 9.73 -13.59
N TYR A 536 -1.30 9.94 -14.58
CA TYR A 536 -1.56 8.91 -15.61
C TYR A 536 -0.35 8.72 -16.53
N SER A 537 0.36 9.79 -16.89
CA SER A 537 1.62 9.71 -17.64
C SER A 537 2.68 8.92 -16.85
N GLN A 538 2.75 9.08 -15.51
CA GLN A 538 3.65 8.28 -14.67
C GLN A 538 3.18 6.82 -14.55
N ASN A 539 1.89 6.54 -14.56
CA ASN A 539 1.40 5.15 -14.66
C ASN A 539 1.80 4.50 -16.00
N ALA A 540 1.82 5.26 -17.09
CA ALA A 540 2.38 4.76 -18.35
C ALA A 540 3.87 4.42 -18.23
N GLU A 541 4.66 5.23 -17.53
CA GLU A 541 6.07 4.95 -17.24
C GLU A 541 6.26 3.66 -16.40
N ILE A 542 5.33 3.35 -15.50
CA ILE A 542 5.35 2.06 -14.77
C ILE A 542 5.29 0.89 -15.77
N PHE A 543 4.41 0.96 -16.75
CA PHE A 543 4.27 -0.08 -17.77
C PHE A 543 5.45 -0.11 -18.75
N PHE A 544 5.81 1.04 -19.33
CA PHE A 544 6.81 1.10 -20.41
C PHE A 544 8.26 1.03 -19.92
N SER A 545 8.55 1.61 -18.76
CA SER A 545 9.93 1.80 -18.25
C SER A 545 10.19 1.08 -16.94
N GLY A 546 9.19 0.46 -16.32
CA GLY A 546 9.34 -0.14 -15.00
C GLY A 546 9.56 0.88 -13.87
N SER A 547 9.08 2.11 -14.02
CA SER A 547 9.21 3.19 -13.05
C SER A 547 8.32 2.98 -11.81
N THR A 548 8.48 3.86 -10.82
CA THR A 548 7.73 3.87 -9.56
C THR A 548 7.18 5.27 -9.32
N LEU A 549 5.90 5.39 -8.97
CA LEU A 549 5.23 6.70 -8.76
C LEU A 549 5.52 7.27 -7.37
N MET A 550 5.26 6.51 -6.31
CA MET A 550 5.60 6.86 -4.93
C MET A 550 7.01 6.34 -4.62
N ARG A 551 7.98 7.25 -4.51
CA ARG A 551 9.40 6.93 -4.60
C ARG A 551 10.12 7.20 -3.28
N PRO A 552 10.65 6.16 -2.60
CA PRO A 552 11.63 6.39 -1.54
C PRO A 552 12.79 7.25 -2.07
N LEU A 553 13.32 8.14 -1.24
CA LEU A 553 14.34 9.11 -1.69
C LEU A 553 15.64 8.45 -2.18
N VAL A 554 15.90 7.20 -1.82
CA VAL A 554 17.03 6.42 -2.35
C VAL A 554 16.99 6.26 -3.88
N MET A 555 15.80 6.29 -4.47
CA MET A 555 15.63 6.12 -5.93
C MET A 555 16.20 7.31 -6.72
N ASP A 556 16.16 8.52 -6.15
CA ASP A 556 16.56 9.75 -6.82
C ASP A 556 17.77 10.42 -6.20
N PHE A 557 18.10 10.13 -4.92
CA PHE A 557 19.12 10.80 -4.12
C PHE A 557 20.00 9.81 -3.36
N SER A 558 20.46 8.76 -4.02
CA SER A 558 21.22 7.66 -3.40
C SER A 558 22.56 8.09 -2.75
N ASN A 559 23.10 9.23 -3.17
CA ASN A 559 24.34 9.80 -2.63
C ASN A 559 24.12 10.83 -1.52
N ASP A 560 22.88 11.17 -1.21
CA ASP A 560 22.53 12.13 -0.17
C ASP A 560 22.13 11.40 1.12
N ARG A 561 23.08 11.27 2.04
CA ARG A 561 22.88 10.55 3.30
C ARG A 561 21.66 11.07 4.10
N LYS A 562 21.46 12.40 4.15
CA LYS A 562 20.34 12.98 4.89
C LYS A 562 18.99 12.68 4.23
N ALA A 563 18.96 12.59 2.90
CA ALA A 563 17.78 12.12 2.18
C ALA A 563 17.48 10.66 2.52
N LEU A 564 18.48 9.79 2.56
CA LEU A 564 18.35 8.39 2.90
C LEU A 564 17.82 8.13 4.33
N GLU A 565 18.02 9.09 5.23
CA GLU A 565 17.56 9.04 6.62
C GLU A 565 16.08 9.53 6.79
N GLN A 566 15.43 10.03 5.73
CA GLN A 566 14.05 10.53 5.80
C GLN A 566 13.06 9.38 5.68
N ASN A 567 12.36 9.05 6.77
CA ASN A 567 11.44 7.92 6.85
C ASN A 567 10.02 8.24 6.34
N HIS A 568 9.66 9.52 6.20
CA HIS A 568 8.29 9.95 5.90
C HIS A 568 8.20 10.91 4.71
N GLN A 569 9.33 11.26 4.10
CA GLN A 569 9.36 12.07 2.88
C GLN A 569 9.60 11.18 1.66
N PHE A 570 9.01 11.54 0.54
CA PHE A 570 9.11 10.78 -0.69
C PHE A 570 8.90 11.65 -1.92
N MET A 571 9.35 11.18 -3.08
CA MET A 571 8.98 11.78 -4.35
C MET A 571 7.69 11.15 -4.88
N PHE A 572 6.82 11.99 -5.44
CA PHE A 572 5.63 11.59 -6.19
C PHE A 572 5.87 11.88 -7.66
N GLY A 573 6.20 10.84 -8.42
CA GLY A 573 6.77 10.99 -9.76
C GLY A 573 8.16 11.64 -9.72
N PRO A 574 8.65 12.16 -10.86
CA PRO A 574 10.01 12.68 -10.96
C PRO A 574 10.21 14.06 -10.34
N SER A 575 9.13 14.78 -10.05
CA SER A 575 9.20 16.23 -9.82
C SER A 575 8.76 16.71 -8.44
N LEU A 576 7.87 16.00 -7.76
CA LEU A 576 7.19 16.50 -6.56
C LEU A 576 7.70 15.79 -5.30
N LEU A 577 8.32 16.56 -4.39
CA LEU A 577 8.68 16.12 -3.04
C LEU A 577 7.49 16.33 -2.10
N VAL A 578 7.10 15.28 -1.39
CA VAL A 578 6.00 15.27 -0.43
C VAL A 578 6.55 15.07 0.97
N ALA A 579 6.22 15.96 1.89
CA ALA A 579 6.63 15.90 3.30
C ALA A 579 5.41 15.93 4.23
N PRO A 580 4.71 14.79 4.45
CA PRO A 580 3.52 14.75 5.26
C PRO A 580 3.73 15.27 6.67
N VAL A 581 2.77 16.04 7.18
CA VAL A 581 2.74 16.45 8.58
C VAL A 581 2.18 15.29 9.40
N THR A 582 2.99 14.80 10.34
CA THR A 582 2.68 13.59 11.12
C THR A 582 2.66 13.83 12.62
N LYS A 583 2.32 15.06 13.01
CA LYS A 583 2.20 15.49 14.42
C LYS A 583 1.09 16.54 14.56
N ALA A 584 0.39 16.49 15.69
CA ALA A 584 -0.68 17.42 16.00
C ALA A 584 -0.20 18.82 16.35
N ASN A 585 -1.04 19.81 16.09
CA ASN A 585 -0.91 21.19 16.58
C ASN A 585 0.43 21.84 16.23
N VAL A 586 0.91 21.63 15.02
CA VAL A 586 2.15 22.26 14.55
C VAL A 586 1.85 23.45 13.67
N SER A 587 2.59 24.54 13.87
CA SER A 587 2.57 25.74 13.01
C SER A 587 3.76 25.80 12.04
N LYS A 588 4.78 24.99 12.29
CA LYS A 588 5.95 24.82 11.44
C LYS A 588 6.28 23.34 11.28
N TRP A 589 6.77 22.97 10.11
CA TRP A 589 7.19 21.61 9.80
C TRP A 589 8.57 21.59 9.20
N ASN A 590 9.49 20.88 9.84
CA ASN A 590 10.83 20.72 9.35
C ASN A 590 10.84 19.76 8.14
N THR A 591 11.33 20.22 7.00
CA THR A 591 11.39 19.46 5.77
C THR A 591 12.81 19.45 5.25
N TYR A 592 13.33 18.28 4.96
CA TYR A 592 14.62 18.13 4.31
C TYR A 592 14.46 18.26 2.79
N LEU A 593 15.17 19.18 2.19
CA LEU A 593 15.25 19.34 0.75
C LEU A 593 16.50 18.61 0.26
N PRO A 594 16.36 17.48 -0.47
CA PRO A 594 17.52 16.72 -0.94
C PRO A 594 18.50 17.56 -1.75
N ASP A 595 19.77 17.15 -1.71
CA ASP A 595 20.84 17.82 -2.44
C ASP A 595 20.59 17.74 -3.95
N TYR A 596 20.24 18.90 -4.52
CA TYR A 596 19.97 19.08 -5.93
C TYR A 596 20.39 20.49 -6.34
N ALA A 597 21.29 20.59 -7.32
CA ALA A 597 21.97 21.84 -7.64
C ALA A 597 21.05 22.98 -8.07
N ALA A 598 19.99 22.66 -8.82
CA ALA A 598 19.01 23.66 -9.27
C ALA A 598 18.03 24.09 -8.15
N GLY A 599 17.96 23.34 -7.06
CA GLY A 599 17.11 23.62 -5.91
C GLY A 599 15.65 23.24 -6.09
N TRP A 600 14.83 23.78 -5.21
CA TRP A 600 13.43 23.42 -5.03
C TRP A 600 12.53 24.64 -5.02
N ILE A 601 11.29 24.47 -5.45
CA ILE A 601 10.28 25.53 -5.48
C ILE A 601 9.10 25.09 -4.61
N ASP A 602 8.71 25.94 -3.64
CA ASP A 602 7.51 25.70 -2.83
C ASP A 602 6.26 25.70 -3.73
N PHE A 603 5.53 24.57 -3.70
CA PHE A 603 4.31 24.40 -4.50
C PHE A 603 3.22 25.43 -4.18
N TRP A 604 3.09 25.79 -2.89
CA TRP A 604 2.03 26.67 -2.42
C TRP A 604 2.34 28.17 -2.60
N ARG A 605 3.63 28.54 -2.53
CA ARG A 605 4.06 29.94 -2.46
C ARG A 605 5.00 30.37 -3.59
N GLY A 606 5.55 29.44 -4.33
CA GLY A 606 6.49 29.71 -5.43
C GLY A 606 7.88 30.18 -5.01
N GLY A 607 8.18 30.16 -3.71
CA GLY A 607 9.51 30.51 -3.19
C GLY A 607 10.57 29.47 -3.58
N LYS A 608 11.79 29.94 -3.84
CA LYS A 608 12.93 29.09 -4.22
C LYS A 608 13.79 28.78 -3.01
N TYR A 609 14.26 27.54 -2.91
CA TYR A 609 15.12 27.02 -1.87
C TYR A 609 16.29 26.26 -2.47
N GLN A 610 17.45 26.35 -1.83
CA GLN A 610 18.59 25.52 -2.19
C GLN A 610 18.38 24.08 -1.69
N GLY A 611 18.93 23.10 -2.40
CA GLY A 611 19.00 21.71 -1.96
C GLY A 611 20.05 21.49 -0.87
N GLY A 612 20.04 20.29 -0.29
CA GLY A 612 21.01 19.87 0.74
C GLY A 612 20.78 20.49 2.11
N GLN A 613 19.59 20.94 2.43
CA GLN A 613 19.27 21.60 3.70
C GLN A 613 17.88 21.23 4.24
N SER A 614 17.73 21.36 5.55
CA SER A 614 16.40 21.35 6.20
C SER A 614 15.86 22.77 6.31
N VAL A 615 14.58 22.93 6.06
CA VAL A 615 13.85 24.19 6.18
C VAL A 615 12.62 24.03 7.06
N ASP A 616 12.35 25.04 7.88
CA ASP A 616 11.12 25.10 8.68
C ASP A 616 10.05 25.85 7.88
N ILE A 617 9.03 25.11 7.43
CA ILE A 617 7.94 25.64 6.63
C ILE A 617 6.75 25.93 7.51
N ASP A 618 6.17 27.12 7.37
CA ASP A 618 4.90 27.46 8.01
C ASP A 618 3.79 26.57 7.45
N VAL A 619 3.08 25.89 8.33
CA VAL A 619 1.98 25.00 7.98
C VAL A 619 0.72 25.36 8.75
N ASP A 620 -0.39 25.24 8.07
CA ASP A 620 -1.73 25.22 8.63
C ASP A 620 -2.38 23.85 8.37
N MET A 621 -3.63 23.70 8.79
CA MET A 621 -4.36 22.45 8.57
C MET A 621 -4.69 22.19 7.09
N GLU A 622 -4.66 23.21 6.26
CA GLU A 622 -5.05 23.13 4.84
C GLU A 622 -3.93 22.70 3.92
N LYS A 623 -2.67 22.81 4.37
CA LYS A 623 -1.50 22.58 3.50
C LYS A 623 -0.57 21.49 4.03
N ILE A 624 -0.25 20.55 3.15
CA ILE A 624 0.87 19.63 3.30
C ILE A 624 2.09 20.26 2.62
N PRO A 625 3.29 20.27 3.23
CA PRO A 625 4.50 20.74 2.56
C PRO A 625 4.78 19.95 1.29
N LEU A 626 4.87 20.68 0.18
CA LEU A 626 5.15 20.18 -1.16
C LEU A 626 6.21 21.06 -1.81
N PHE A 627 7.21 20.43 -2.41
CA PHE A 627 8.27 21.11 -3.15
C PHE A 627 8.44 20.47 -4.53
N VAL A 628 8.65 21.30 -5.54
CA VAL A 628 8.89 20.84 -6.88
C VAL A 628 10.36 21.06 -7.25
N LYS A 629 11.01 20.05 -7.81
CA LYS A 629 12.36 20.21 -8.36
C LYS A 629 12.40 21.35 -9.36
N ALA A 630 13.29 22.30 -9.18
CA ALA A 630 13.56 23.28 -10.22
C ALA A 630 13.99 22.56 -11.52
N GLY A 631 13.53 23.01 -12.66
CA GLY A 631 13.67 22.26 -13.91
C GLY A 631 12.68 21.10 -14.01
N SER A 632 11.42 21.37 -13.74
CA SER A 632 10.31 20.41 -13.89
C SER A 632 9.20 20.96 -14.74
N ILE A 633 8.49 20.07 -15.42
CA ILE A 633 7.24 20.34 -16.13
C ILE A 633 6.17 19.47 -15.51
N ILE A 634 5.09 20.07 -15.01
CA ILE A 634 3.94 19.34 -14.46
C ILE A 634 2.68 19.75 -15.21
N PRO A 635 2.06 18.83 -15.97
CA PRO A 635 0.78 19.10 -16.61
C PRO A 635 -0.37 18.93 -15.59
N PHE A 636 -1.25 19.92 -15.54
CA PHE A 636 -2.48 19.92 -14.78
C PHE A 636 -3.68 19.92 -15.73
N GLY A 637 -4.69 19.14 -15.40
CA GLY A 637 -5.97 19.16 -16.10
C GLY A 637 -6.98 20.12 -15.44
N PRO A 638 -8.19 20.20 -16.00
CA PRO A 638 -9.30 20.88 -15.37
C PRO A 638 -9.78 20.11 -14.11
N VAL A 639 -10.58 20.77 -13.28
CA VAL A 639 -11.30 20.11 -12.19
C VAL A 639 -12.36 19.19 -12.81
N LYS A 640 -12.35 17.92 -12.40
CA LYS A 640 -13.25 16.88 -12.90
C LYS A 640 -14.00 16.23 -11.74
N GLN A 641 -15.20 15.74 -12.01
CA GLN A 641 -15.98 14.94 -11.04
C GLN A 641 -15.66 13.45 -11.12
N TYR A 642 -15.13 12.99 -12.25
CA TYR A 642 -14.66 11.63 -12.49
C TYR A 642 -13.57 11.66 -13.57
N THR A 643 -12.70 10.68 -13.60
CA THR A 643 -11.48 10.69 -14.44
C THR A 643 -11.78 10.72 -15.95
N SER A 644 -12.84 10.02 -16.36
CA SER A 644 -13.27 9.96 -17.78
C SER A 644 -14.18 11.11 -18.20
N GLN A 645 -14.38 12.14 -17.38
CA GLN A 645 -15.19 13.29 -17.76
C GLN A 645 -14.59 13.95 -18.98
N GLU A 646 -15.42 14.12 -20.01
CA GLU A 646 -15.01 14.80 -21.23
C GLU A 646 -14.64 16.26 -20.92
N GLU A 647 -13.55 16.68 -21.47
CA GLU A 647 -13.12 18.08 -21.40
C GLU A 647 -13.89 18.87 -22.47
N GLY A 648 -14.37 20.06 -22.11
CA GLY A 648 -15.00 20.97 -23.06
C GLY A 648 -14.06 21.35 -24.19
N GLU A 649 -14.62 21.83 -25.31
CA GLU A 649 -13.82 22.23 -26.51
C GLU A 649 -12.76 23.29 -26.19
N ASN A 650 -13.04 24.15 -25.22
CA ASN A 650 -12.19 25.26 -24.79
C ASN A 650 -11.32 24.94 -23.55
N GLU A 651 -11.44 23.74 -22.99
CA GLU A 651 -10.61 23.37 -21.86
C GLU A 651 -9.18 23.03 -22.28
N SER A 652 -8.23 23.61 -21.58
CA SER A 652 -6.80 23.45 -21.82
C SER A 652 -6.14 22.64 -20.70
N LEU A 653 -5.05 21.98 -21.05
CA LEU A 653 -4.09 21.51 -20.04
C LEU A 653 -3.22 22.68 -19.60
N GLU A 654 -3.09 22.90 -18.31
CA GLU A 654 -2.17 23.88 -17.74
C GLU A 654 -0.79 23.20 -17.59
N ILE A 655 0.18 23.73 -18.33
CA ILE A 655 1.55 23.24 -18.29
C ILE A 655 2.36 24.17 -17.40
N ARG A 656 2.61 23.74 -16.18
CA ARG A 656 3.44 24.49 -15.23
C ARG A 656 4.91 24.16 -15.44
N ILE A 657 5.69 25.19 -15.74
CA ILE A 657 7.15 25.10 -15.85
C ILE A 657 7.75 25.66 -14.57
N TYR A 658 8.49 24.86 -13.86
CA TYR A 658 9.23 25.23 -12.65
C TYR A 658 10.67 25.52 -13.08
N PRO A 659 11.06 26.81 -13.22
CA PRO A 659 12.33 27.18 -13.85
C PRO A 659 13.53 26.91 -12.92
N GLY A 660 14.71 26.92 -13.49
CA GLY A 660 15.99 26.77 -12.78
C GLY A 660 16.91 25.71 -13.36
N ALA A 661 16.42 24.85 -14.21
CA ALA A 661 17.14 23.88 -15.02
C ALA A 661 16.31 23.46 -16.22
N ASP A 662 16.94 22.80 -17.17
CA ASP A 662 16.24 22.15 -18.28
C ASP A 662 15.32 21.05 -17.76
N ALA A 663 14.20 20.84 -18.45
CA ALA A 663 13.21 19.85 -18.07
C ALA A 663 12.60 19.18 -19.28
N SER A 664 12.13 17.94 -19.08
CA SER A 664 11.33 17.23 -20.08
C SER A 664 10.17 16.52 -19.39
N PHE A 665 9.07 16.35 -20.12
CA PHE A 665 7.92 15.54 -19.67
C PHE A 665 7.21 14.94 -20.87
N MET A 666 6.84 13.66 -20.77
CA MET A 666 6.07 12.95 -21.77
C MET A 666 4.61 12.84 -21.31
N ILE A 667 3.71 13.54 -21.97
CA ILE A 667 2.27 13.39 -21.75
C ILE A 667 1.81 12.12 -22.47
N TYR A 668 1.14 11.24 -21.75
CA TYR A 668 0.56 10.01 -22.26
C TYR A 668 -0.96 10.06 -22.23
N GLU A 669 -1.61 9.63 -23.31
CA GLU A 669 -3.06 9.52 -23.40
C GLU A 669 -3.45 8.24 -24.15
N ASP A 670 -4.52 7.58 -23.69
CA ASP A 670 -5.17 6.44 -24.31
C ASP A 670 -6.68 6.39 -23.99
N GLU A 671 -7.34 5.29 -24.29
CA GLU A 671 -8.78 5.13 -24.03
C GLU A 671 -9.11 4.94 -22.53
N GLY A 672 -8.13 4.74 -21.65
CA GLY A 672 -8.28 4.72 -20.20
C GLY A 672 -8.81 3.41 -19.58
N ASN A 673 -9.50 2.55 -20.30
CA ASN A 673 -10.21 1.42 -19.72
C ASN A 673 -10.14 0.09 -20.51
N ASN A 674 -9.31 0.01 -21.54
CA ASN A 674 -9.14 -1.21 -22.32
C ASN A 674 -7.68 -1.54 -22.54
N TYR A 675 -7.39 -2.64 -23.23
CA TYR A 675 -6.03 -3.12 -23.51
C TYR A 675 -5.51 -2.73 -24.89
N ASN A 676 -6.13 -1.76 -25.57
CA ASN A 676 -5.68 -1.32 -26.89
C ASN A 676 -4.29 -0.69 -26.86
N TYR A 677 -3.87 -0.15 -25.71
CA TYR A 677 -2.52 0.37 -25.51
C TYR A 677 -1.44 -0.71 -25.74
N GLU A 678 -1.71 -1.98 -25.43
CA GLU A 678 -0.80 -3.10 -25.72
C GLU A 678 -0.59 -3.33 -27.21
N LYS A 679 -1.49 -2.80 -28.05
CA LYS A 679 -1.44 -2.84 -29.51
C LYS A 679 -0.95 -1.51 -30.12
N GLY A 680 -0.35 -0.65 -29.30
CA GLY A 680 0.15 0.65 -29.75
C GLY A 680 -0.91 1.74 -29.92
N GLN A 681 -2.15 1.53 -29.46
CA GLN A 681 -3.23 2.53 -29.54
C GLN A 681 -3.16 3.48 -28.33
N PHE A 682 -2.27 4.39 -28.39
CA PHE A 682 -2.07 5.51 -27.44
C PHE A 682 -1.37 6.66 -28.13
N SER A 683 -1.35 7.81 -27.50
CA SER A 683 -0.57 8.95 -28.00
C SER A 683 0.35 9.51 -26.93
N THR A 684 1.46 10.10 -27.38
CA THR A 684 2.41 10.81 -26.55
C THR A 684 2.72 12.18 -27.13
N ILE A 685 2.93 13.15 -26.24
CA ILE A 685 3.43 14.49 -26.58
C ILE A 685 4.60 14.77 -25.65
N GLU A 686 5.77 14.99 -26.24
CA GLU A 686 6.97 15.36 -25.50
C GLU A 686 7.05 16.87 -25.32
N LEU A 687 7.30 17.30 -24.08
CA LEU A 687 7.52 18.69 -23.71
C LEU A 687 8.98 18.85 -23.28
N ASN A 688 9.71 19.80 -23.85
CA ASN A 688 11.11 20.07 -23.50
C ASN A 688 11.28 21.55 -23.16
N TRP A 689 11.78 21.86 -21.99
CA TRP A 689 12.10 23.20 -21.53
C TRP A 689 13.61 23.45 -21.56
N ASN A 690 14.03 24.49 -22.23
CA ASN A 690 15.40 25.02 -22.18
C ASN A 690 15.42 26.22 -21.25
N ASP A 691 16.00 26.05 -20.06
CA ASP A 691 15.98 27.11 -19.04
C ASP A 691 16.82 28.32 -19.38
N ALA A 692 17.95 28.13 -20.05
CA ALA A 692 18.83 29.23 -20.44
C ALA A 692 18.16 30.15 -21.47
N LYS A 693 17.43 29.56 -22.45
CA LYS A 693 16.74 30.30 -23.49
C LYS A 693 15.32 30.74 -23.11
N LYS A 694 14.77 30.16 -22.03
CA LYS A 694 13.36 30.32 -21.64
C LYS A 694 12.38 29.90 -22.76
N GLU A 695 12.71 28.79 -23.40
CA GLU A 695 11.94 28.24 -24.52
C GLU A 695 11.34 26.88 -24.13
N LEU A 696 10.04 26.73 -24.43
CA LEU A 696 9.34 25.44 -24.35
C LEU A 696 9.14 24.92 -25.78
N GLU A 697 9.67 23.75 -26.06
CA GLU A 697 9.35 22.98 -27.25
C GLU A 697 8.21 22.01 -26.96
N ILE A 698 7.13 22.11 -27.74
CA ILE A 698 6.04 21.14 -27.73
C ILE A 698 6.22 20.23 -28.94
N GLY A 699 6.62 18.99 -28.71
CA GLY A 699 6.88 18.01 -29.75
C GLY A 699 5.61 17.61 -30.50
N LYS A 700 5.78 17.03 -31.68
CA LYS A 700 4.66 16.47 -32.44
C LYS A 700 4.03 15.30 -31.65
N ARG A 701 2.69 15.25 -31.64
CA ARG A 701 1.97 14.10 -31.13
C ARG A 701 2.37 12.85 -31.93
N LYS A 702 2.74 11.79 -31.19
CA LYS A 702 3.05 10.46 -31.75
C LYS A 702 1.94 9.50 -31.34
N GLY A 703 1.51 8.66 -32.30
CA GLY A 703 0.46 7.67 -32.06
C GLY A 703 -0.96 8.21 -32.18
N VAL A 704 -1.90 7.30 -32.12
CA VAL A 704 -3.33 7.54 -32.27
C VAL A 704 -4.13 6.47 -31.52
N PHE A 705 -5.29 6.84 -31.01
CA PHE A 705 -6.23 5.92 -30.39
C PHE A 705 -7.69 6.36 -30.65
N PRO A 706 -8.66 5.46 -30.56
CA PRO A 706 -10.07 5.79 -30.72
C PRO A 706 -10.53 6.84 -29.70
N GLY A 707 -11.24 7.87 -30.15
CA GLY A 707 -11.70 8.96 -29.30
C GLY A 707 -10.66 10.03 -28.96
N MET A 708 -9.45 9.94 -29.53
CA MET A 708 -8.42 10.95 -29.34
C MET A 708 -8.88 12.32 -29.81
N LYS A 709 -8.72 13.36 -28.96
CA LYS A 709 -9.00 14.75 -29.36
C LYS A 709 -8.08 15.17 -30.53
N GLY A 710 -8.65 15.70 -31.60
CA GLY A 710 -7.91 16.15 -32.76
C GLY A 710 -6.97 17.33 -32.46
N LYS A 711 -7.40 18.21 -31.57
CA LYS A 711 -6.64 19.37 -31.09
C LYS A 711 -6.50 19.36 -29.59
N ARG A 712 -5.35 19.79 -29.09
CA ARG A 712 -5.06 19.96 -27.68
C ARG A 712 -4.59 21.39 -27.44
N THR A 713 -5.22 22.09 -26.53
CA THR A 713 -4.82 23.44 -26.11
C THR A 713 -3.99 23.35 -24.84
N PHE A 714 -2.88 24.08 -24.81
CA PHE A 714 -2.02 24.19 -23.66
C PHE A 714 -1.99 25.63 -23.14
N ASN A 715 -2.24 25.81 -21.84
CA ASN A 715 -1.99 27.05 -21.14
C ASN A 715 -0.61 26.94 -20.46
N ILE A 716 0.37 27.70 -20.98
CA ILE A 716 1.74 27.64 -20.49
C ILE A 716 1.92 28.61 -19.34
N VAL A 717 2.32 28.11 -18.20
CA VAL A 717 2.51 28.89 -16.97
C VAL A 717 3.94 28.76 -16.48
N LEU A 718 4.68 29.85 -16.52
CA LEU A 718 6.00 29.92 -15.87
C LEU A 718 5.79 30.23 -14.38
N VAL A 719 6.12 29.27 -13.53
CA VAL A 719 5.87 29.36 -12.09
C VAL A 719 6.73 30.44 -11.44
N SER A 720 6.07 31.27 -10.66
CA SER A 720 6.65 32.31 -9.82
C SER A 720 5.80 32.48 -8.55
N PRO A 721 6.22 33.28 -7.55
CA PRO A 721 5.36 33.57 -6.41
C PRO A 721 3.99 34.19 -6.74
N GLN A 722 3.85 34.75 -7.96
CA GLN A 722 2.63 35.40 -8.43
C GLN A 722 1.83 34.55 -9.44
N SER A 723 2.35 33.42 -9.87
CA SER A 723 1.72 32.61 -10.92
C SER A 723 2.03 31.13 -10.80
N GLY A 724 1.03 30.29 -11.00
CA GLY A 724 1.19 28.84 -11.06
C GLY A 724 1.42 28.18 -9.69
N VAL A 725 0.95 28.81 -8.62
CA VAL A 725 1.07 28.26 -7.26
C VAL A 725 -0.23 27.64 -6.77
N GLY A 726 -0.12 26.59 -5.97
CA GLY A 726 -1.26 25.94 -5.34
C GLY A 726 -2.18 25.20 -6.30
N ILE A 727 -3.44 25.05 -5.89
CA ILE A 727 -4.43 24.21 -6.60
C ILE A 727 -5.13 24.96 -7.73
N SER A 728 -5.29 26.26 -7.59
CA SER A 728 -6.10 27.07 -8.50
C SER A 728 -5.52 27.09 -9.92
N THR A 729 -6.41 27.17 -10.92
CA THR A 729 -6.00 27.38 -12.30
C THR A 729 -5.38 28.76 -12.44
N SER A 730 -4.22 28.86 -13.07
CA SER A 730 -3.57 30.14 -13.35
C SER A 730 -4.28 30.82 -14.51
N SER A 731 -4.58 32.11 -14.35
CA SER A 731 -5.19 32.96 -15.37
C SER A 731 -4.17 33.42 -16.42
#